data_054615ef0a2166a5e1a1b278dd9f0828
#
_entry.id   054615ef0a2166a5e1a1b278dd9f0828
#
_cell.length_a   1.000
_cell.length_b   1.000
_cell.length_c   1.000
_cell.angle_alpha   90.00
_cell.angle_beta   90.00
_cell.angle_gamma   90.00
#
_symmetry.space_group_name_H-M   'P 1'
#
loop_
_entity.id
_entity.type
_entity.pdbx_description
1 polymer ?
#
loop_
_entity_poly.entity_id
_entity_poly.type
_entity_poly.pdbx_seq_one_letter_code
_entity_poly.pdbx_strand_id
1 'polypeptide(L)'
;MTRVTKACMRVTLFLGLGAMLSLAPLRLVQAQDDAAPEIDLPGLQSDAEAFEAKLRQAYPAGATDDQRKRAADAASTALKTESWAQALPALQTLVGGNGPNATSSWNNWYLLAQAEMGVTPPHPELALQAAWMAFTRIDQNSDTSAADQASALKIMDRALVALNRPLPEIEVLQAIARRLPNDHDAQVALTQRQQQLGLLFKGLATDAEAFPARACLSFLGDPSNSPDFHPADWVKLAPARKDAAVTLESRRICVTGLPAGATTTVTVQHGMPGDNGLTLKQDLVVSVAMPDRQPRLVFDGARYIQPRDAQATVALDSVNLSAVKLSLVRIAERNLLHVMQTYPPSQGAIASYGATDLAQNQGRVVWTGSADVAGFARNALNHTVLPLPAALSSPGLYALIATPGDGTPFAEGSAPTAVQLVLRTDLAPTVWHGAEGDTVQVRSYASGLPIPDAKIDLLATDNEILASATTDTDGVVHFAQPLLAGQNGLAPASLHIRGKDGDFTRLDLTAPDFDLSDRGVTGNAQPGPVDPFIWTDRGIYRPGETVQVMALLRDESGAPTDLPLHLIVTRPDGRVFQDTVPPRSADASIHKAVTLSNGAQFGTWDIALKTDPNGTAIADQSFQVDAFVPPRLAVEFTQPPAMLEPGRSTDLPVAVRFLYGAPGADLSGSGTITLTPNPTPFADFAKYSFGLAEETFTSKQLQADLPATDADGKTTLSVDLSALPDVSGALQASLYASINDPAGRSVGTSTNLPIRPAAPLIGIGEDFADGTVDADAKAGFRIVAVAPDGKRVAMPVQIRIVRQEPDWRLAVKDGQARYETVWRDEPVDSRDVTLPADGAPYVFSRPLPFGRYRLQVLQASGGMAASSVIFYSGWAVGDNPDVPARVSVRADHKTYKPGDIATIHVEAPYAGPATVLVMTDRVKRLIDLPAASASFDVSIPVTADWGPGAYVGVHVFRPGGADGKTAPGRAIGLTWVALDPAPRTLPLSITTDTIYRPRTTATFAVH
;
A
#
# COMPACT_ATOMS: atom_id res chain seq x y z
N MET A 1 11.13 5.60 -13.78
CA MET A 1 10.17 6.68 -13.39
C MET A 1 8.84 6.36 -14.01
N THR A 2 7.91 5.92 -13.21
CA THR A 2 6.61 5.35 -13.59
C THR A 2 5.61 6.46 -13.87
N ARG A 3 5.00 6.49 -15.03
CA ARG A 3 3.82 7.33 -15.30
C ARG A 3 2.58 6.45 -15.40
N VAL A 4 1.66 6.72 -14.49
CA VAL A 4 0.30 6.19 -14.52
C VAL A 4 -0.54 7.08 -15.46
N THR A 5 -1.09 6.50 -16.50
CA THR A 5 -2.02 7.18 -17.42
C THR A 5 -3.45 6.91 -16.97
N LYS A 6 -4.18 7.99 -16.61
CA LYS A 6 -5.64 7.94 -16.40
C LYS A 6 -6.35 8.01 -17.75
N ALA A 7 -7.11 7.00 -18.10
CA ALA A 7 -8.07 7.04 -19.20
C ALA A 7 -9.45 7.41 -18.66
N CYS A 8 -9.99 8.57 -19.06
CA CYS A 8 -11.37 8.96 -18.88
C CYS A 8 -12.24 8.39 -20.01
N MET A 9 -13.17 7.52 -19.67
CA MET A 9 -14.16 6.97 -20.59
C MET A 9 -15.44 7.81 -20.54
N ARG A 10 -15.77 8.48 -21.64
CA ARG A 10 -17.07 9.13 -21.87
C ARG A 10 -18.06 8.09 -22.39
N VAL A 11 -19.15 7.91 -21.68
CA VAL A 11 -20.30 7.10 -22.12
C VAL A 11 -21.29 8.00 -22.87
N THR A 12 -21.58 7.67 -24.10
CA THR A 12 -22.65 8.27 -24.90
C THR A 12 -23.90 7.39 -24.81
N LEU A 13 -25.00 8.03 -24.43
CA LEU A 13 -26.32 7.42 -24.25
C LEU A 13 -26.98 7.13 -25.60
N PHE A 14 -27.45 5.89 -25.85
CA PHE A 14 -28.48 5.58 -26.83
C PHE A 14 -29.68 4.92 -26.17
N LEU A 15 -30.85 5.55 -26.37
CA LEU A 15 -32.18 5.07 -25.98
C LEU A 15 -32.67 4.00 -26.97
N GLY A 16 -33.11 2.88 -26.46
CA GLY A 16 -33.89 1.87 -27.16
C GLY A 16 -34.83 1.15 -26.19
N LEU A 17 -36.12 1.29 -26.45
CA LEU A 17 -37.26 0.74 -25.70
C LEU A 17 -37.32 -0.79 -25.73
N GLY A 18 -37.70 -1.39 -24.61
CA GLY A 18 -38.57 -2.58 -24.62
C GLY A 18 -38.09 -3.77 -23.80
N ALA A 19 -38.57 -3.91 -22.59
CA ALA A 19 -39.26 -5.06 -21.98
C ALA A 19 -39.10 -5.01 -20.45
N MET A 20 -40.23 -4.91 -19.77
CA MET A 20 -40.34 -5.00 -18.30
C MET A 20 -39.98 -6.42 -17.83
N LEU A 21 -38.96 -6.50 -16.97
CA LEU A 21 -38.82 -7.58 -15.99
C LEU A 21 -38.41 -6.92 -14.68
N SER A 22 -39.24 -7.11 -13.69
CA SER A 22 -39.11 -6.57 -12.33
C SER A 22 -37.83 -7.07 -11.65
N LEU A 23 -36.81 -6.22 -11.69
CA LEU A 23 -35.64 -6.34 -10.80
C LEU A 23 -35.81 -5.29 -9.70
N ALA A 24 -35.97 -5.77 -8.47
CA ALA A 24 -35.84 -4.93 -7.30
C ALA A 24 -34.50 -4.18 -7.34
N PRO A 25 -34.44 -2.88 -7.06
CA PRO A 25 -33.19 -2.16 -7.08
C PRO A 25 -32.32 -2.66 -5.90
N LEU A 26 -31.22 -3.32 -6.22
CA LEU A 26 -30.08 -3.31 -5.33
C LEU A 26 -29.72 -1.83 -5.10
N ARG A 27 -30.11 -1.31 -3.96
CA ARG A 27 -29.55 -0.06 -3.46
C ARG A 27 -28.05 -0.32 -3.30
N LEU A 28 -27.26 0.21 -4.20
CA LEU A 28 -25.90 0.61 -3.88
C LEU A 28 -26.04 1.56 -2.68
N VAL A 29 -25.73 1.03 -1.51
CA VAL A 29 -25.42 1.85 -0.35
C VAL A 29 -24.12 2.59 -0.76
N GLN A 30 -24.27 3.80 -1.28
CA GLN A 30 -23.20 4.77 -1.17
C GLN A 30 -22.90 4.82 0.34
N ALA A 31 -21.71 4.40 0.73
CA ALA A 31 -21.16 4.80 2.01
C ALA A 31 -21.10 6.33 1.96
N GLN A 32 -22.15 6.97 2.48
CA GLN A 32 -22.00 8.30 3.02
C GLN A 32 -20.90 8.16 4.08
N ASP A 33 -19.93 9.04 4.04
CA ASP A 33 -19.09 9.32 5.19
C ASP A 33 -20.02 9.48 6.39
N ASP A 34 -20.18 8.42 7.17
CA ASP A 34 -20.68 8.48 8.53
C ASP A 34 -19.57 9.14 9.35
N ALA A 35 -19.43 10.46 9.19
CA ALA A 35 -18.83 11.29 10.21
C ALA A 35 -19.58 10.92 11.50
N ALA A 36 -18.84 10.37 12.49
CA ALA A 36 -19.41 10.05 13.80
C ALA A 36 -20.31 11.21 14.25
N PRO A 37 -21.52 10.94 14.76
CA PRO A 37 -22.45 12.00 15.08
C PRO A 37 -21.72 13.03 15.95
N GLU A 38 -21.86 14.28 15.60
CA GLU A 38 -21.14 15.40 16.22
C GLU A 38 -21.31 15.46 17.76
N ILE A 39 -22.42 14.88 18.23
CA ILE A 39 -22.79 14.72 19.64
C ILE A 39 -23.38 13.31 19.79
N ASP A 40 -22.71 12.47 20.52
CA ASP A 40 -23.14 11.08 20.78
C ASP A 40 -23.99 10.99 22.04
N LEU A 41 -25.30 11.11 21.88
CA LEU A 41 -26.30 10.94 22.94
C LEU A 41 -27.21 9.76 22.62
N PRO A 42 -26.80 8.53 22.90
CA PRO A 42 -27.55 7.33 22.56
C PRO A 42 -28.97 7.37 23.13
N GLY A 43 -29.98 7.13 22.27
CA GLY A 43 -31.36 7.12 22.63
C GLY A 43 -32.06 8.50 22.69
N LEU A 44 -31.32 9.62 22.73
CA LEU A 44 -31.91 10.95 22.86
C LEU A 44 -32.83 11.30 21.70
N GLN A 45 -32.47 10.91 20.49
CA GLN A 45 -33.32 11.10 19.29
C GLN A 45 -34.69 10.42 19.46
N SER A 46 -34.68 9.15 19.83
CA SER A 46 -35.92 8.37 20.03
C SER A 46 -36.76 8.89 21.20
N ASP A 47 -36.10 9.30 22.29
CA ASP A 47 -36.77 9.88 23.47
C ASP A 47 -37.43 11.23 23.15
N ALA A 48 -36.72 12.08 22.38
CA ALA A 48 -37.25 13.36 21.93
C ALA A 48 -38.41 13.20 20.96
N GLU A 49 -38.35 12.25 20.04
CA GLU A 49 -39.47 11.92 19.15
C GLU A 49 -40.67 11.35 19.92
N ALA A 50 -40.44 10.51 20.93
CA ALA A 50 -41.50 10.01 21.80
C ALA A 50 -42.13 11.15 22.62
N PHE A 51 -41.35 12.10 23.10
CA PHE A 51 -41.83 13.31 23.76
C PHE A 51 -42.73 14.15 22.82
N GLU A 52 -42.30 14.39 21.60
CA GLU A 52 -43.10 15.09 20.59
C GLU A 52 -44.44 14.33 20.35
N ALA A 53 -44.36 13.03 20.14
CA ALA A 53 -45.55 12.19 19.92
C ALA A 53 -46.55 12.30 21.09
N LYS A 54 -46.06 12.29 22.34
CA LYS A 54 -46.87 12.47 23.53
C LYS A 54 -47.55 13.85 23.57
N LEU A 55 -46.85 14.93 23.24
CA LEU A 55 -47.43 16.26 23.18
C LEU A 55 -48.51 16.38 22.07
N ARG A 56 -48.31 15.67 20.96
CA ARG A 56 -49.27 15.63 19.85
C ARG A 56 -50.51 14.83 20.16
N GLN A 57 -50.50 13.90 21.09
CA GLN A 57 -51.68 13.10 21.50
C GLN A 57 -52.80 13.99 22.02
N ALA A 58 -52.51 15.15 22.61
CA ALA A 58 -53.51 16.15 23.03
C ALA A 58 -54.24 16.85 21.85
N TYR A 59 -53.65 16.76 20.64
CA TYR A 59 -54.09 17.45 19.44
C TYR A 59 -54.08 16.54 18.20
N PRO A 60 -54.83 15.45 18.11
CA PRO A 60 -54.73 14.47 17.02
C PRO A 60 -54.97 15.08 15.62
N ALA A 61 -55.84 16.08 15.50
CA ALA A 61 -56.12 16.82 14.29
C ALA A 61 -55.36 18.15 14.16
N GLY A 62 -54.45 18.45 15.12
CA GLY A 62 -53.84 19.76 15.31
C GLY A 62 -54.70 20.73 16.13
N ALA A 63 -54.06 21.75 16.71
CA ALA A 63 -54.78 22.85 17.34
C ALA A 63 -55.37 23.82 16.31
N THR A 64 -56.53 24.44 16.58
CA THR A 64 -57.10 25.48 15.74
C THR A 64 -56.18 26.71 15.73
N ASP A 65 -56.32 27.56 14.70
CA ASP A 65 -55.56 28.80 14.61
C ASP A 65 -55.77 29.74 15.82
N ASP A 66 -57.02 29.78 16.34
CA ASP A 66 -57.36 30.54 17.56
C ASP A 66 -56.70 29.95 18.81
N GLN A 67 -56.59 28.65 18.90
CA GLN A 67 -55.88 27.99 20.01
C GLN A 67 -54.39 28.28 19.93
N ARG A 68 -53.73 28.17 18.75
CA ARG A 68 -52.31 28.50 18.54
C ARG A 68 -52.03 29.97 18.84
N LYS A 69 -52.88 30.90 18.36
CA LYS A 69 -52.74 32.34 18.62
C LYS A 69 -52.83 32.65 20.10
N ARG A 70 -53.85 32.14 20.79
CA ARG A 70 -54.00 32.31 22.25
C ARG A 70 -52.80 31.69 23.01
N ALA A 71 -52.31 30.58 22.58
CA ALA A 71 -51.14 29.95 23.19
C ALA A 71 -49.88 30.81 22.94
N ALA A 72 -49.69 31.36 21.74
CA ALA A 72 -48.59 32.27 21.44
C ALA A 72 -48.62 33.55 22.27
N ASP A 73 -49.78 34.19 22.43
CA ASP A 73 -49.98 35.38 23.24
C ASP A 73 -49.74 35.06 24.72
N ALA A 74 -50.26 33.96 25.25
CA ALA A 74 -50.05 33.49 26.60
C ALA A 74 -48.57 33.17 26.89
N ALA A 75 -47.90 32.44 26.00
CA ALA A 75 -46.50 32.14 26.11
C ALA A 75 -45.66 33.43 26.11
N SER A 76 -45.88 34.31 25.15
CA SER A 76 -45.18 35.61 25.05
C SER A 76 -45.36 36.46 26.31
N THR A 77 -46.54 36.48 26.92
CA THR A 77 -46.82 37.21 28.14
C THR A 77 -46.08 36.62 29.34
N ALA A 78 -46.16 35.31 29.52
CA ALA A 78 -45.52 34.55 30.57
C ALA A 78 -43.99 34.64 30.50
N LEU A 79 -43.45 34.56 29.27
CA LEU A 79 -41.99 34.63 29.06
C LEU A 79 -41.42 36.03 29.39
N LYS A 80 -42.16 37.14 29.15
CA LYS A 80 -41.74 38.50 29.51
C LYS A 80 -41.59 38.68 31.02
N THR A 81 -42.30 37.92 31.83
CA THR A 81 -42.30 37.97 33.28
C THR A 81 -41.55 36.80 33.92
N GLU A 82 -40.87 35.97 33.08
CA GLU A 82 -40.18 34.75 33.50
C GLU A 82 -41.07 33.76 34.28
N SER A 83 -42.37 33.79 34.01
CA SER A 83 -43.35 32.97 34.68
C SER A 83 -43.42 31.60 34.01
N TRP A 84 -42.36 30.79 34.16
CA TRP A 84 -42.10 29.52 33.43
C TRP A 84 -43.25 28.52 33.57
N ALA A 85 -43.81 28.36 34.80
CA ALA A 85 -44.93 27.46 35.06
C ALA A 85 -46.19 27.82 34.31
N GLN A 86 -46.42 29.14 34.02
CA GLN A 86 -47.52 29.63 33.20
C GLN A 86 -47.24 29.52 31.70
N ALA A 87 -45.95 29.64 31.28
CA ALA A 87 -45.52 29.49 29.89
C ALA A 87 -45.62 28.05 29.40
N LEU A 88 -45.35 27.08 30.25
CA LEU A 88 -45.25 25.67 29.88
C LEU A 88 -46.46 25.12 29.15
N PRO A 89 -47.70 25.19 29.62
CA PRO A 89 -48.85 24.62 28.90
C PRO A 89 -49.12 25.31 27.57
N ALA A 90 -48.81 26.59 27.46
CA ALA A 90 -48.94 27.34 26.24
C ALA A 90 -47.87 26.92 25.20
N LEU A 91 -46.61 26.73 25.61
CA LEU A 91 -45.53 26.24 24.77
C LEU A 91 -45.76 24.80 24.33
N GLN A 92 -46.25 23.93 25.23
CA GLN A 92 -46.60 22.56 24.91
C GLN A 92 -47.74 22.52 23.86
N THR A 93 -48.68 23.45 23.93
CA THR A 93 -49.75 23.63 22.90
C THR A 93 -49.14 24.06 21.55
N LEU A 94 -48.19 24.98 21.54
CA LEU A 94 -47.53 25.43 20.33
C LEU A 94 -46.72 24.34 19.64
N VAL A 95 -46.09 23.46 20.43
CA VAL A 95 -45.31 22.36 19.92
C VAL A 95 -46.17 21.18 19.51
N GLY A 96 -47.11 20.70 20.39
CA GLY A 96 -47.94 19.55 20.15
C GLY A 96 -49.14 19.84 19.24
N GLY A 97 -49.60 21.10 19.17
CA GLY A 97 -50.79 21.48 18.41
C GLY A 97 -50.59 21.60 16.90
N ASN A 98 -49.44 21.30 16.37
CA ASN A 98 -49.21 21.19 14.92
C ASN A 98 -49.84 19.91 14.38
N GLY A 99 -50.54 19.97 13.24
CA GLY A 99 -51.12 18.78 12.62
C GLY A 99 -50.08 17.70 12.31
N PRO A 100 -50.50 16.49 11.98
CA PRO A 100 -49.62 15.31 11.84
C PRO A 100 -48.52 15.44 10.81
N ASN A 101 -48.69 16.34 9.83
CA ASN A 101 -47.72 16.60 8.76
C ASN A 101 -46.93 17.91 8.90
N ALA A 102 -47.12 18.66 10.00
CA ALA A 102 -46.45 19.94 10.21
C ALA A 102 -45.42 19.84 11.35
N THR A 103 -44.24 20.41 11.13
CA THR A 103 -43.18 20.50 12.15
C THR A 103 -43.32 21.84 12.89
N SER A 104 -43.16 21.83 14.21
CA SER A 104 -43.02 23.06 14.98
C SER A 104 -41.65 23.71 14.70
N SER A 105 -41.63 25.07 14.72
CA SER A 105 -40.39 25.82 14.56
C SER A 105 -39.37 25.45 15.67
N TRP A 106 -38.09 25.53 15.35
CA TRP A 106 -37.03 25.31 16.31
C TRP A 106 -37.13 26.22 17.55
N ASN A 107 -37.58 27.48 17.32
CA ASN A 107 -37.72 28.45 18.40
C ASN A 107 -38.80 28.07 19.43
N ASN A 108 -39.91 27.46 19.03
CA ASN A 108 -40.91 26.95 19.96
C ASN A 108 -40.36 25.82 20.83
N TRP A 109 -39.54 24.93 20.27
CA TRP A 109 -38.86 23.88 21.00
C TRP A 109 -37.81 24.45 21.94
N TYR A 110 -37.04 25.47 21.50
CA TYR A 110 -36.06 26.17 22.31
C TYR A 110 -36.70 26.83 23.54
N LEU A 111 -37.82 27.55 23.34
CA LEU A 111 -38.55 28.19 24.44
C LEU A 111 -39.18 27.16 25.39
N LEU A 112 -39.66 26.02 24.87
CA LEU A 112 -40.15 24.92 25.67
C LEU A 112 -39.01 24.36 26.56
N ALA A 113 -37.83 24.13 25.97
CA ALA A 113 -36.65 23.66 26.70
C ALA A 113 -36.24 24.62 27.81
N GLN A 114 -36.27 25.95 27.56
CA GLN A 114 -36.05 26.97 28.57
C GLN A 114 -37.08 26.91 29.71
N ALA A 115 -38.34 26.75 29.40
CA ALA A 115 -39.43 26.69 30.34
C ALA A 115 -39.30 25.41 31.22
N GLU A 116 -39.00 24.25 30.63
CA GLU A 116 -38.80 23.00 31.37
C GLU A 116 -37.59 23.07 32.33
N MET A 117 -36.56 23.88 32.03
CA MET A 117 -35.47 24.17 32.97
C MET A 117 -35.81 25.25 33.99
N GLY A 118 -36.72 26.16 33.67
CA GLY A 118 -37.02 27.31 34.48
C GLY A 118 -38.09 27.07 35.59
N VAL A 119 -38.85 26.02 35.52
CA VAL A 119 -39.84 25.64 36.54
C VAL A 119 -39.18 25.11 37.82
N THR A 120 -39.94 25.14 38.92
CA THR A 120 -39.47 24.59 40.18
C THR A 120 -40.42 23.47 40.68
N PRO A 121 -39.91 22.23 40.83
CA PRO A 121 -38.54 21.74 40.43
C PRO A 121 -38.37 21.71 38.91
N PRO A 122 -37.11 21.85 38.41
CA PRO A 122 -36.82 21.76 36.96
C PRO A 122 -37.04 20.35 36.42
N HIS A 123 -37.39 20.29 35.13
CA HIS A 123 -37.58 19.01 34.39
C HIS A 123 -36.44 18.79 33.39
N PRO A 124 -35.25 18.43 33.85
CA PRO A 124 -34.06 18.40 32.98
C PRO A 124 -34.12 17.36 31.86
N GLU A 125 -34.78 16.22 32.04
CA GLU A 125 -34.96 15.22 30.96
C GLU A 125 -35.81 15.80 29.81
N LEU A 126 -36.96 16.44 30.15
CA LEU A 126 -37.83 17.05 29.15
C LEU A 126 -37.16 18.25 28.49
N ALA A 127 -36.40 19.04 29.24
CA ALA A 127 -35.62 20.13 28.70
C ALA A 127 -34.55 19.66 27.72
N LEU A 128 -33.86 18.55 28.02
CA LEU A 128 -32.86 17.94 27.15
C LEU A 128 -33.48 17.48 25.83
N GLN A 129 -34.63 16.77 25.90
CA GLN A 129 -35.37 16.32 24.73
C GLN A 129 -35.87 17.50 23.88
N ALA A 130 -36.43 18.52 24.50
CA ALA A 130 -36.90 19.72 23.78
C ALA A 130 -35.73 20.53 23.16
N ALA A 131 -34.60 20.64 23.84
CA ALA A 131 -33.43 21.34 23.32
C ALA A 131 -32.80 20.58 22.15
N TRP A 132 -32.80 19.24 22.20
CA TRP A 132 -32.41 18.40 21.07
C TRP A 132 -33.29 18.62 19.83
N MET A 133 -34.62 18.65 20.05
CA MET A 133 -35.57 18.93 18.97
C MET A 133 -35.40 20.35 18.39
N ALA A 134 -35.04 21.33 19.22
CA ALA A 134 -34.68 22.67 18.74
C ALA A 134 -33.40 22.63 17.89
N PHE A 135 -32.34 22.00 18.39
CA PHE A 135 -31.04 21.90 17.72
C PHE A 135 -31.15 21.22 16.34
N THR A 136 -31.87 20.12 16.24
CA THR A 136 -32.00 19.35 14.97
C THR A 136 -32.88 20.03 13.93
N ARG A 137 -33.68 21.05 14.30
CA ARG A 137 -34.62 21.77 13.43
C ARG A 137 -34.16 23.16 13.00
N ILE A 138 -32.95 23.59 13.44
CA ILE A 138 -32.37 24.86 12.99
C ILE A 138 -31.89 24.66 11.55
N ASP A 139 -32.26 25.60 10.66
CA ASP A 139 -31.81 25.61 9.28
C ASP A 139 -30.32 25.91 9.21
N GLN A 140 -29.55 24.92 8.77
CA GLN A 140 -28.10 25.01 8.68
C GLN A 140 -27.58 26.04 7.66
N ASN A 141 -28.43 26.49 6.74
CA ASN A 141 -28.08 27.49 5.72
C ASN A 141 -28.39 28.93 6.18
N SER A 142 -28.89 29.16 7.40
CA SER A 142 -29.16 30.47 7.94
C SER A 142 -27.88 31.16 8.45
N ASP A 143 -27.76 32.47 8.24
CA ASP A 143 -26.64 33.28 8.74
C ASP A 143 -26.51 33.25 10.26
N THR A 144 -27.60 32.96 10.98
CA THR A 144 -27.64 32.84 12.45
C THR A 144 -27.50 31.42 12.97
N SER A 145 -27.42 30.43 12.05
CA SER A 145 -27.49 29.01 12.41
C SER A 145 -26.53 28.60 13.52
N ALA A 146 -25.27 29.04 13.46
CA ALA A 146 -24.26 28.68 14.49
C ALA A 146 -24.63 29.24 15.88
N ALA A 147 -25.13 30.45 15.96
CA ALA A 147 -25.54 31.08 17.21
C ALA A 147 -26.82 30.46 17.80
N ASP A 148 -27.78 30.16 16.90
CA ASP A 148 -29.04 29.52 17.29
C ASP A 148 -28.80 28.10 17.80
N GLN A 149 -27.97 27.33 17.10
CA GLN A 149 -27.54 26.01 17.53
C GLN A 149 -26.81 26.04 18.87
N ALA A 150 -25.86 26.97 19.04
CA ALA A 150 -25.17 27.14 20.30
C ALA A 150 -26.15 27.49 21.46
N SER A 151 -27.20 28.26 21.18
CA SER A 151 -28.24 28.57 22.17
C SER A 151 -29.01 27.34 22.63
N ALA A 152 -29.41 26.46 21.70
CA ALA A 152 -30.04 25.18 22.03
C ALA A 152 -29.10 24.27 22.83
N LEU A 153 -27.82 24.18 22.41
CA LEU A 153 -26.79 23.41 23.09
C LEU A 153 -26.50 23.90 24.52
N LYS A 154 -26.57 25.23 24.78
CA LYS A 154 -26.42 25.78 26.13
C LYS A 154 -27.55 25.32 27.08
N ILE A 155 -28.76 25.07 26.58
CA ILE A 155 -29.81 24.47 27.42
C ILE A 155 -29.54 22.97 27.63
N MET A 156 -29.07 22.26 26.61
CA MET A 156 -28.68 20.88 26.76
C MET A 156 -27.57 20.70 27.81
N ASP A 157 -26.55 21.57 27.78
CA ASP A 157 -25.49 21.58 28.78
C ASP A 157 -26.05 21.73 30.24
N ARG A 158 -26.90 22.72 30.46
CA ARG A 158 -27.56 22.92 31.76
C ARG A 158 -28.40 21.71 32.19
N ALA A 159 -29.12 21.09 31.28
CA ALA A 159 -29.92 19.90 31.55
C ALA A 159 -29.00 18.72 31.92
N LEU A 160 -27.90 18.50 31.18
CA LEU A 160 -26.94 17.42 31.41
C LEU A 160 -26.21 17.60 32.76
N VAL A 161 -25.86 18.83 33.13
CA VAL A 161 -25.32 19.14 34.48
C VAL A 161 -26.33 18.75 35.56
N ALA A 162 -27.60 19.13 35.40
CA ALA A 162 -28.66 18.79 36.37
C ALA A 162 -28.91 17.29 36.46
N LEU A 163 -28.70 16.53 35.36
CA LEU A 163 -28.79 15.07 35.30
C LEU A 163 -27.52 14.36 35.75
N ASN A 164 -26.47 15.08 36.09
CA ASN A 164 -25.13 14.53 36.39
C ASN A 164 -24.60 13.58 35.32
N ARG A 165 -24.67 14.01 34.04
CA ARG A 165 -24.17 13.25 32.87
C ARG A 165 -22.92 13.94 32.27
N PRO A 166 -21.73 13.74 32.88
CA PRO A 166 -20.52 14.52 32.54
C PRO A 166 -19.94 14.24 31.14
N LEU A 167 -20.07 13.02 30.61
CA LEU A 167 -19.60 12.71 29.26
C LEU A 167 -20.37 13.48 28.19
N PRO A 168 -21.71 13.32 28.10
CA PRO A 168 -22.52 14.12 27.18
C PRO A 168 -22.39 15.63 27.37
N GLU A 169 -22.21 16.10 28.60
CA GLU A 169 -22.01 17.51 28.95
C GLU A 169 -20.76 18.08 28.24
N ILE A 170 -19.63 17.41 28.34
CA ILE A 170 -18.40 17.83 27.66
C ILE A 170 -18.54 17.80 26.14
N GLU A 171 -19.19 16.80 25.57
CA GLU A 171 -19.43 16.73 24.12
C GLU A 171 -20.27 17.91 23.64
N VAL A 172 -21.29 18.30 24.41
CA VAL A 172 -22.11 19.48 24.14
C VAL A 172 -21.28 20.77 24.27
N LEU A 173 -20.46 20.91 25.30
CA LEU A 173 -19.57 22.09 25.46
C LEU A 173 -18.55 22.21 24.33
N GLN A 174 -17.99 21.06 23.86
CA GLN A 174 -17.12 21.04 22.67
C GLN A 174 -17.86 21.48 21.40
N ALA A 175 -19.12 21.05 21.26
CA ALA A 175 -19.94 21.44 20.13
C ALA A 175 -20.28 22.94 20.15
N ILE A 176 -20.50 23.54 21.34
CA ILE A 176 -20.67 24.99 21.53
C ILE A 176 -19.38 25.72 21.11
N ALA A 177 -18.23 25.31 21.64
CA ALA A 177 -16.94 25.93 21.37
C ALA A 177 -16.55 25.91 19.89
N ARG A 178 -16.89 24.81 19.17
CA ARG A 178 -16.68 24.71 17.70
C ARG A 178 -17.55 25.70 16.91
N ARG A 179 -18.80 25.94 17.34
CA ARG A 179 -19.73 26.87 16.66
C ARG A 179 -19.43 28.33 16.96
N LEU A 180 -18.88 28.58 18.10
CA LEU A 180 -18.54 29.91 18.56
C LEU A 180 -17.03 30.02 18.84
N PRO A 181 -16.15 29.88 17.83
CA PRO A 181 -14.70 29.81 18.04
C PRO A 181 -14.10 31.10 18.64
N ASN A 182 -14.77 32.24 18.48
CA ASN A 182 -14.35 33.53 19.01
C ASN A 182 -15.05 33.90 20.35
N ASP A 183 -15.91 33.03 20.89
CA ASP A 183 -16.53 33.21 22.21
C ASP A 183 -15.59 32.72 23.30
N HIS A 184 -14.89 33.67 23.93
CA HIS A 184 -13.93 33.42 25.00
C HIS A 184 -14.58 32.70 26.19
N ASP A 185 -15.80 33.07 26.54
CA ASP A 185 -16.51 32.48 27.69
C ASP A 185 -16.85 31.00 27.43
N ALA A 186 -17.24 30.63 26.21
CA ALA A 186 -17.48 29.22 25.82
C ALA A 186 -16.19 28.39 25.90
N GLN A 187 -15.05 28.93 25.46
CA GLN A 187 -13.76 28.24 25.52
C GLN A 187 -13.29 28.06 26.98
N VAL A 188 -13.45 29.09 27.78
CA VAL A 188 -13.10 29.06 29.23
C VAL A 188 -13.98 28.06 29.97
N ALA A 189 -15.30 28.05 29.71
CA ALA A 189 -16.23 27.10 30.33
C ALA A 189 -15.87 25.65 30.03
N LEU A 190 -15.58 25.34 28.75
CA LEU A 190 -15.13 24.03 28.32
C LEU A 190 -13.83 23.63 29.06
N THR A 191 -12.82 24.51 29.04
CA THR A 191 -11.52 24.23 29.65
C THR A 191 -11.64 24.01 31.19
N GLN A 192 -12.38 24.87 31.89
CA GLN A 192 -12.60 24.73 33.33
C GLN A 192 -13.32 23.41 33.64
N ARG A 193 -14.33 23.07 32.87
CA ARG A 193 -15.09 21.85 33.12
C ARG A 193 -14.27 20.60 32.83
N GLN A 194 -13.50 20.58 31.78
CA GLN A 194 -12.55 19.50 31.49
C GLN A 194 -11.53 19.33 32.62
N GLN A 195 -10.96 20.41 33.15
CA GLN A 195 -10.04 20.36 34.28
C GLN A 195 -10.68 19.79 35.56
N GLN A 196 -11.94 20.18 35.83
CA GLN A 196 -12.68 19.67 37.00
C GLN A 196 -12.93 18.17 36.90
N LEU A 197 -13.37 17.68 35.72
CA LEU A 197 -13.74 16.30 35.52
C LEU A 197 -12.53 15.39 35.25
N GLY A 198 -11.47 15.94 34.65
CA GLY A 198 -10.29 15.18 34.26
C GLY A 198 -10.54 14.29 33.06
N LEU A 199 -9.78 13.19 32.95
CA LEU A 199 -10.00 12.16 31.96
C LEU A 199 -11.28 11.36 32.29
N LEU A 200 -12.18 11.24 31.33
CA LEU A 200 -13.41 10.49 31.50
C LEU A 200 -13.40 9.25 30.59
N PHE A 201 -13.71 8.08 31.15
CA PHE A 201 -13.82 6.86 30.32
C PHE A 201 -14.99 6.96 29.34
N LYS A 202 -14.70 6.86 28.05
CA LYS A 202 -15.70 6.95 26.99
C LYS A 202 -16.20 5.60 26.52
N GLY A 203 -15.34 4.59 26.46
CA GLY A 203 -15.76 3.28 26.01
C GLY A 203 -14.62 2.28 25.88
N LEU A 204 -15.01 1.02 25.72
CA LEU A 204 -14.15 -0.12 25.51
C LEU A 204 -14.40 -0.73 24.11
N ALA A 205 -13.34 -0.91 23.37
CA ALA A 205 -13.35 -1.69 22.13
C ALA A 205 -12.51 -2.95 22.32
N THR A 206 -13.04 -4.12 21.94
CA THR A 206 -12.33 -5.40 21.98
C THR A 206 -12.15 -5.95 20.57
N ASP A 207 -10.98 -6.52 20.30
CA ASP A 207 -10.67 -7.17 19.05
C ASP A 207 -9.99 -8.53 19.35
N ALA A 208 -10.78 -9.58 19.33
CA ALA A 208 -10.32 -10.94 19.56
C ALA A 208 -9.63 -11.53 18.33
N GLU A 209 -9.86 -10.94 17.14
CA GLU A 209 -9.25 -11.38 15.89
C GLU A 209 -7.84 -10.77 15.69
N ALA A 210 -7.52 -9.68 16.40
CA ALA A 210 -6.15 -9.16 16.42
C ALA A 210 -5.21 -10.20 17.03
N PHE A 211 -3.95 -10.19 16.58
CA PHE A 211 -2.91 -11.05 17.15
C PHE A 211 -1.69 -10.23 17.58
N PRO A 212 -1.41 -10.18 18.88
CA PRO A 212 -2.23 -10.69 20.01
C PRO A 212 -3.55 -9.95 20.17
N ALA A 213 -4.58 -10.67 20.68
CA ALA A 213 -5.90 -10.08 20.91
C ALA A 213 -5.79 -8.87 21.84
N ARG A 214 -6.60 -7.84 21.58
CA ARG A 214 -6.45 -6.54 22.25
C ARG A 214 -7.77 -5.94 22.70
N ALA A 215 -7.68 -5.10 23.70
CA ALA A 215 -8.77 -4.26 24.19
C ALA A 215 -8.27 -2.83 24.34
N CYS A 216 -9.00 -1.86 23.82
CA CYS A 216 -8.62 -0.44 23.85
C CYS A 216 -9.66 0.37 24.63
N LEU A 217 -9.18 1.12 25.61
CA LEU A 217 -9.98 2.03 26.41
C LEU A 217 -9.87 3.43 25.82
N SER A 218 -10.98 4.02 25.50
CA SER A 218 -11.10 5.39 24.97
C SER A 218 -11.51 6.33 26.07
N PHE A 219 -10.96 7.55 26.03
CA PHE A 219 -11.26 8.58 27.02
C PHE A 219 -11.77 9.85 26.32
N LEU A 220 -12.56 10.62 27.03
CA LEU A 220 -12.80 12.00 26.70
C LEU A 220 -11.73 12.84 27.40
N GLY A 221 -10.96 13.59 26.62
CA GLY A 221 -9.63 14.03 27.01
C GLY A 221 -8.60 12.94 26.67
N ASP A 222 -7.54 13.33 25.99
CA ASP A 222 -6.54 12.38 25.54
C ASP A 222 -5.58 12.00 26.67
N PRO A 223 -5.19 10.72 26.82
CA PRO A 223 -4.04 10.34 27.62
C PRO A 223 -2.79 11.08 27.13
N SER A 224 -1.85 11.36 28.05
CA SER A 224 -0.64 12.10 27.73
C SER A 224 0.14 11.48 26.58
N ASN A 225 0.62 12.32 25.67
CA ASN A 225 1.51 11.95 24.57
C ASN A 225 2.98 12.39 24.86
N SER A 226 3.32 12.63 26.13
CA SER A 226 4.68 12.94 26.54
C SER A 226 5.60 11.72 26.31
N PRO A 227 6.86 11.91 25.87
CA PRO A 227 7.84 10.82 25.79
C PRO A 227 8.08 10.08 27.12
N ASP A 228 7.85 10.75 28.26
CA ASP A 228 7.99 10.17 29.59
C ASP A 228 6.73 9.43 30.07
N PHE A 229 5.67 9.42 29.30
CA PHE A 229 4.44 8.72 29.64
C PHE A 229 4.51 7.25 29.24
N HIS A 230 4.56 6.39 30.24
CA HIS A 230 4.53 4.94 30.05
C HIS A 230 3.16 4.40 30.48
N PRO A 231 2.25 4.04 29.56
CA PRO A 231 0.90 3.58 29.92
C PRO A 231 0.90 2.36 30.84
N ALA A 232 1.92 1.48 30.72
CA ALA A 232 2.05 0.27 31.52
C ALA A 232 2.19 0.57 33.03
N ASP A 233 2.73 1.73 33.42
CA ASP A 233 2.89 2.11 34.83
C ASP A 233 1.54 2.42 35.50
N TRP A 234 0.53 2.73 34.72
CA TRP A 234 -0.79 3.15 35.16
C TRP A 234 -1.86 2.05 35.05
N VAL A 235 -1.53 0.92 34.42
CA VAL A 235 -2.52 -0.15 34.14
C VAL A 235 -2.16 -1.42 34.88
N LYS A 236 -3.12 -1.94 35.66
CA LYS A 236 -3.02 -3.24 36.34
C LYS A 236 -4.02 -4.24 35.77
N LEU A 237 -3.58 -5.45 35.57
CA LEU A 237 -4.41 -6.55 35.07
C LEU A 237 -4.67 -7.58 36.18
N ALA A 238 -5.89 -8.06 36.25
CA ALA A 238 -6.26 -9.17 37.13
C ALA A 238 -7.06 -10.23 36.32
N PRO A 239 -6.52 -11.45 36.20
CA PRO A 239 -5.22 -11.93 36.70
C PRO A 239 -4.05 -11.27 35.99
N ALA A 240 -2.93 -11.09 36.70
CA ALA A 240 -1.70 -10.54 36.13
C ALA A 240 -1.15 -11.45 35.01
N ARG A 241 -0.69 -10.86 33.91
CA ARG A 241 -0.19 -11.58 32.75
C ARG A 241 1.18 -11.02 32.32
N LYS A 242 2.12 -11.92 32.06
CA LYS A 242 3.48 -11.57 31.61
C LYS A 242 3.54 -11.28 30.10
N ASP A 243 2.62 -11.84 29.35
CA ASP A 243 2.48 -11.77 27.90
C ASP A 243 1.59 -10.60 27.43
N ALA A 244 1.01 -9.86 28.34
CA ALA A 244 0.24 -8.67 28.03
C ALA A 244 1.16 -7.43 27.94
N ALA A 245 0.92 -6.61 26.94
CA ALA A 245 1.55 -5.29 26.81
C ALA A 245 0.48 -4.19 26.85
N VAL A 246 0.86 -3.04 27.41
CA VAL A 246 0.00 -1.85 27.46
C VAL A 246 0.64 -0.77 26.62
N THR A 247 -0.10 -0.26 25.63
CA THR A 247 0.39 0.72 24.67
C THR A 247 -0.57 1.90 24.57
N LEU A 248 -0.07 3.03 24.10
CA LEU A 248 -0.88 4.16 23.66
C LEU A 248 -1.02 4.09 22.14
N GLU A 249 -2.23 3.81 21.64
CA GLU A 249 -2.52 3.72 20.22
C GLU A 249 -3.63 4.70 19.84
N SER A 250 -3.35 5.62 18.94
CA SER A 250 -4.34 6.62 18.49
C SER A 250 -5.09 7.28 19.65
N ARG A 251 -4.35 7.71 20.69
CA ARG A 251 -4.87 8.36 21.92
C ARG A 251 -5.78 7.45 22.78
N ARG A 252 -5.63 6.14 22.67
CA ARG A 252 -6.33 5.14 23.48
C ARG A 252 -5.34 4.28 24.24
N ILE A 253 -5.68 3.89 25.45
CA ILE A 253 -4.89 2.89 26.19
C ILE A 253 -5.30 1.50 25.71
N CYS A 254 -4.41 0.83 25.00
CA CYS A 254 -4.66 -0.50 24.46
C CYS A 254 -3.88 -1.55 25.27
N VAL A 255 -4.55 -2.63 25.63
CA VAL A 255 -3.98 -3.79 26.31
C VAL A 255 -4.00 -4.95 25.31
N THR A 256 -2.82 -5.45 24.93
CA THR A 256 -2.65 -6.59 24.04
C THR A 256 -2.29 -7.85 24.83
N GLY A 257 -2.47 -9.04 24.24
CA GLY A 257 -2.18 -10.32 24.90
C GLY A 257 -3.29 -10.80 25.84
N LEU A 258 -4.50 -10.25 25.72
CA LEU A 258 -5.66 -10.73 26.46
C LEU A 258 -6.19 -12.03 25.82
N PRO A 259 -6.55 -13.06 26.64
CA PRO A 259 -7.02 -14.32 26.09
C PRO A 259 -8.44 -14.17 25.54
N ALA A 260 -8.63 -14.59 24.29
CA ALA A 260 -9.97 -14.68 23.71
C ALA A 260 -10.84 -15.69 24.50
N GLY A 261 -12.13 -15.42 24.61
CA GLY A 261 -13.09 -16.20 25.38
C GLY A 261 -12.95 -16.08 26.90
N ALA A 262 -12.19 -15.12 27.41
CA ALA A 262 -11.97 -14.94 28.85
C ALA A 262 -12.22 -13.50 29.28
N THR A 263 -12.44 -13.32 30.58
CA THR A 263 -12.62 -12.00 31.19
C THR A 263 -11.36 -11.59 31.95
N THR A 264 -10.89 -10.39 31.71
CA THR A 264 -9.75 -9.79 32.42
C THR A 264 -10.19 -8.45 32.99
N THR A 265 -9.91 -8.20 34.25
CA THR A 265 -10.15 -6.90 34.86
C THR A 265 -8.95 -6.00 34.59
N VAL A 266 -9.20 -4.88 33.93
CA VAL A 266 -8.21 -3.81 33.66
C VAL A 266 -8.48 -2.66 34.60
N THR A 267 -7.53 -2.31 35.45
CA THR A 267 -7.60 -1.16 36.34
C THR A 267 -6.63 -0.10 35.85
N VAL A 268 -7.15 1.06 35.46
CA VAL A 268 -6.35 2.25 35.19
C VAL A 268 -6.32 3.10 36.47
N GLN A 269 -5.14 3.39 36.96
CA GLN A 269 -4.95 4.04 38.26
C GLN A 269 -5.26 5.54 38.19
N HIS A 270 -5.82 6.07 39.26
CA HIS A 270 -6.00 7.52 39.44
C HIS A 270 -4.66 8.25 39.34
N GLY A 271 -4.70 9.50 38.92
CA GLY A 271 -3.48 10.28 38.69
C GLY A 271 -2.87 10.06 37.29
N MET A 272 -3.32 9.07 36.51
CA MET A 272 -2.83 8.91 35.13
C MET A 272 -2.92 10.25 34.40
N PRO A 273 -1.80 10.74 33.80
CA PRO A 273 -1.77 12.03 33.13
C PRO A 273 -2.44 11.97 31.77
N GLY A 274 -3.09 13.07 31.43
CA GLY A 274 -3.62 13.37 30.10
C GLY A 274 -3.01 14.63 29.54
N ASP A 275 -3.36 14.95 28.31
CA ASP A 275 -2.97 16.19 27.67
C ASP A 275 -3.56 17.42 28.42
N ASN A 276 -2.95 18.59 28.25
CA ASN A 276 -3.39 19.85 28.83
C ASN A 276 -3.54 19.83 30.37
N GLY A 277 -2.75 19.02 31.08
CA GLY A 277 -2.77 18.92 32.51
C GLY A 277 -3.97 18.16 33.10
N LEU A 278 -4.72 17.46 32.28
CA LEU A 278 -5.79 16.58 32.74
C LEU A 278 -5.20 15.36 33.47
N THR A 279 -5.96 14.81 34.40
CA THR A 279 -5.62 13.58 35.12
C THR A 279 -6.87 12.72 35.33
N LEU A 280 -6.69 11.40 35.37
CA LEU A 280 -7.75 10.51 35.81
C LEU A 280 -8.01 10.70 37.31
N LYS A 281 -9.22 11.08 37.69
CA LYS A 281 -9.54 11.50 39.08
C LYS A 281 -9.74 10.33 40.03
N GLN A 282 -10.15 9.17 39.54
CA GLN A 282 -10.44 7.98 40.33
C GLN A 282 -9.94 6.74 39.55
N ASP A 283 -9.67 5.67 40.28
CA ASP A 283 -9.33 4.40 39.61
C ASP A 283 -10.47 3.95 38.69
N LEU A 284 -10.15 3.68 37.46
CA LEU A 284 -11.09 3.13 36.48
C LEU A 284 -10.92 1.61 36.45
N VAL A 285 -11.95 0.90 36.90
CA VAL A 285 -11.99 -0.57 36.86
C VAL A 285 -12.92 -1.02 35.75
N VAL A 286 -12.37 -1.66 34.72
CA VAL A 286 -13.12 -2.15 33.57
C VAL A 286 -13.00 -3.67 33.49
N SER A 287 -14.15 -4.35 33.41
CA SER A 287 -14.20 -5.78 33.13
C SER A 287 -14.19 -6.01 31.64
N VAL A 288 -13.06 -6.46 31.11
CA VAL A 288 -12.88 -6.73 29.69
C VAL A 288 -13.23 -8.19 29.42
N ALA A 289 -14.43 -8.44 28.91
CA ALA A 289 -14.82 -9.75 28.40
C ALA A 289 -14.39 -9.85 26.93
N MET A 290 -13.30 -10.56 26.67
CA MET A 290 -12.86 -10.82 25.29
C MET A 290 -13.80 -11.88 24.69
N PRO A 291 -14.40 -11.64 23.52
CA PRO A 291 -15.19 -12.67 22.86
C PRO A 291 -14.31 -13.85 22.40
N ASP A 292 -14.93 -15.00 22.15
CA ASP A 292 -14.26 -16.06 21.41
C ASP A 292 -13.96 -15.58 19.98
N ARG A 293 -12.88 -16.07 19.42
CA ARG A 293 -12.56 -15.85 18.00
C ARG A 293 -13.65 -16.49 17.13
N GLN A 294 -13.91 -15.87 15.97
CA GLN A 294 -14.88 -16.41 15.04
C GLN A 294 -14.37 -17.74 14.45
N PRO A 295 -15.23 -18.75 14.30
CA PRO A 295 -14.88 -19.97 13.58
C PRO A 295 -14.41 -19.65 12.16
N ARG A 296 -13.27 -20.20 11.78
CA ARG A 296 -12.64 -19.94 10.48
C ARG A 296 -12.06 -21.21 9.89
N LEU A 297 -12.14 -21.33 8.56
CA LEU A 297 -11.44 -22.34 7.77
C LEU A 297 -10.79 -21.65 6.58
N VAL A 298 -9.52 -21.94 6.33
CA VAL A 298 -8.77 -21.42 5.19
C VAL A 298 -7.72 -22.44 4.77
N PHE A 299 -7.64 -22.74 3.47
CA PHE A 299 -6.48 -23.41 2.92
C PHE A 299 -5.40 -22.40 2.58
N ASP A 300 -4.14 -22.80 2.64
CA ASP A 300 -2.98 -21.97 2.30
C ASP A 300 -2.97 -21.49 0.83
N GLY A 301 -3.87 -21.89 -0.01
CA GLY A 301 -4.12 -21.36 -1.37
C GLY A 301 -2.96 -21.30 -2.36
N ALA A 302 -1.72 -21.19 -1.87
CA ALA A 302 -0.52 -20.86 -2.64
C ALA A 302 -0.05 -22.00 -3.58
N ARG A 303 -0.47 -23.25 -3.34
CA ARG A 303 0.02 -24.44 -4.07
C ARG A 303 -1.11 -25.14 -4.79
N TYR A 304 -1.61 -24.54 -5.87
CA TYR A 304 -2.66 -25.20 -6.64
C TYR A 304 -2.12 -26.23 -7.65
N ILE A 305 -0.85 -26.11 -8.09
CA ILE A 305 -0.22 -27.10 -8.97
C ILE A 305 0.45 -28.16 -8.11
N GLN A 306 0.05 -29.41 -8.32
CA GLN A 306 0.61 -30.57 -7.65
C GLN A 306 1.22 -31.51 -8.69
N PRO A 307 2.54 -31.77 -8.64
CA PRO A 307 3.18 -32.73 -9.52
C PRO A 307 2.53 -34.10 -9.42
N ARG A 308 2.43 -34.80 -10.55
CA ARG A 308 1.72 -36.08 -10.68
C ARG A 308 2.26 -37.15 -9.71
N ASP A 309 3.56 -37.20 -9.48
CA ASP A 309 4.22 -38.27 -8.71
C ASP A 309 4.51 -37.86 -7.25
N ALA A 310 4.21 -36.66 -6.83
CA ALA A 310 4.42 -36.19 -5.44
C ALA A 310 3.31 -36.71 -4.50
N GLN A 311 3.70 -37.07 -3.26
CA GLN A 311 2.74 -37.21 -2.16
C GLN A 311 2.20 -35.81 -1.85
N ALA A 312 1.00 -35.56 -2.33
CA ALA A 312 0.40 -34.26 -2.20
C ALA A 312 -0.23 -34.11 -0.82
N THR A 313 0.12 -33.02 -0.14
CA THR A 313 -0.52 -32.59 1.10
C THR A 313 -0.99 -31.17 0.94
N VAL A 314 -2.03 -30.77 1.66
CA VAL A 314 -2.49 -29.39 1.76
C VAL A 314 -2.57 -28.98 3.23
N ALA A 315 -2.20 -27.76 3.53
CA ALA A 315 -2.34 -27.18 4.86
C ALA A 315 -3.70 -26.50 4.98
N LEU A 316 -4.41 -26.84 6.05
CA LEU A 316 -5.68 -26.26 6.44
C LEU A 316 -5.51 -25.55 7.77
N ASP A 317 -5.83 -24.26 7.79
CA ASP A 317 -5.90 -23.45 8.98
C ASP A 317 -7.33 -23.38 9.49
N SER A 318 -7.49 -23.60 10.79
CA SER A 318 -8.78 -23.54 11.43
C SER A 318 -8.73 -22.80 12.76
N VAL A 319 -9.81 -22.10 13.09
CA VAL A 319 -10.06 -21.49 14.40
C VAL A 319 -11.40 -22.00 14.90
N ASN A 320 -11.44 -22.42 16.16
CA ASN A 320 -12.64 -22.86 16.87
C ASN A 320 -13.48 -23.94 16.15
N LEU A 321 -12.81 -24.81 15.40
CA LEU A 321 -13.39 -25.98 14.76
C LEU A 321 -12.47 -27.18 15.02
N SER A 322 -13.00 -28.22 15.65
CA SER A 322 -12.22 -29.40 16.05
C SER A 322 -12.21 -30.51 15.01
N ALA A 323 -13.12 -30.46 14.04
CA ALA A 323 -13.15 -31.39 12.92
C ALA A 323 -13.73 -30.73 11.66
N VAL A 324 -13.36 -31.25 10.51
CA VAL A 324 -13.83 -30.79 9.20
C VAL A 324 -14.37 -31.95 8.36
N LYS A 325 -15.37 -31.64 7.55
CA LYS A 325 -15.85 -32.49 6.44
C LYS A 325 -15.13 -32.04 5.19
N LEU A 326 -14.66 -33.01 4.42
CA LEU A 326 -13.92 -32.78 3.19
C LEU A 326 -14.70 -33.36 2.01
N SER A 327 -14.74 -32.65 0.89
CA SER A 327 -15.22 -33.17 -0.37
C SER A 327 -14.25 -32.79 -1.49
N LEU A 328 -13.93 -33.77 -2.33
CA LEU A 328 -13.10 -33.58 -3.52
C LEU A 328 -14.00 -33.55 -4.75
N VAL A 329 -14.02 -32.43 -5.42
CA VAL A 329 -14.80 -32.21 -6.65
C VAL A 329 -13.85 -32.23 -7.84
N ARG A 330 -14.08 -33.10 -8.82
CA ARG A 330 -13.36 -33.09 -10.09
C ARG A 330 -14.04 -32.10 -11.04
N ILE A 331 -13.30 -31.12 -11.51
CA ILE A 331 -13.76 -30.11 -12.46
C ILE A 331 -13.50 -30.61 -13.88
N ALA A 332 -14.47 -30.42 -14.77
CA ALA A 332 -14.31 -30.77 -16.18
C ALA A 332 -13.32 -29.75 -16.83
N GLU A 333 -12.46 -30.27 -17.73
CA GLU A 333 -11.46 -29.43 -18.42
C GLU A 333 -12.09 -28.19 -19.08
N ARG A 334 -13.27 -28.34 -19.70
CA ARG A 334 -13.98 -27.21 -20.35
C ARG A 334 -14.42 -26.10 -19.38
N ASN A 335 -14.54 -26.40 -18.09
CA ASN A 335 -14.91 -25.45 -17.07
C ASN A 335 -13.69 -24.82 -16.39
N LEU A 336 -12.49 -25.23 -16.77
CA LEU A 336 -11.23 -24.80 -16.17
C LEU A 336 -11.11 -23.28 -16.12
N LEU A 337 -11.29 -22.61 -17.26
CA LEU A 337 -11.19 -21.14 -17.34
C LEU A 337 -12.17 -20.44 -16.43
N HIS A 338 -13.45 -20.83 -16.51
CA HIS A 338 -14.51 -20.23 -15.68
C HIS A 338 -14.25 -20.42 -14.18
N VAL A 339 -13.87 -21.63 -13.78
CA VAL A 339 -13.60 -21.93 -12.36
C VAL A 339 -12.39 -21.16 -11.84
N MET A 340 -11.31 -21.09 -12.61
CA MET A 340 -10.12 -20.34 -12.16
C MET A 340 -10.30 -18.83 -12.14
N GLN A 341 -11.18 -18.28 -12.98
CA GLN A 341 -11.54 -16.86 -12.95
C GLN A 341 -12.50 -16.54 -11.79
N THR A 342 -13.46 -17.43 -11.52
CA THR A 342 -14.48 -17.22 -10.47
C THR A 342 -13.93 -17.53 -9.08
N TYR A 343 -13.08 -18.55 -8.97
CA TYR A 343 -12.47 -19.03 -7.74
C TYR A 343 -10.94 -19.06 -7.91
N PRO A 344 -10.26 -17.92 -7.82
CA PRO A 344 -8.81 -17.87 -8.00
C PRO A 344 -8.08 -18.84 -7.08
N PRO A 345 -7.02 -19.53 -7.53
CA PRO A 345 -6.29 -20.51 -6.73
C PRO A 345 -5.72 -19.95 -5.41
N SER A 346 -5.46 -18.65 -5.34
CA SER A 346 -5.00 -17.96 -4.14
C SER A 346 -6.08 -17.75 -3.08
N GLN A 347 -7.35 -17.97 -3.43
CA GLN A 347 -8.47 -17.79 -2.53
C GLN A 347 -8.70 -19.06 -1.68
N GLY A 348 -8.10 -19.12 -0.50
CA GLY A 348 -8.20 -20.28 0.40
C GLY A 348 -9.56 -20.46 1.11
N ALA A 349 -10.46 -19.47 1.05
CA ALA A 349 -11.80 -19.48 1.64
C ALA A 349 -12.83 -18.95 0.64
N ILE A 350 -14.02 -19.51 0.66
CA ILE A 350 -15.16 -19.09 -0.20
C ILE A 350 -16.46 -19.05 0.60
N ALA A 351 -17.46 -18.37 0.08
CA ALA A 351 -18.80 -18.47 0.61
C ALA A 351 -19.39 -19.88 0.38
N SER A 352 -20.27 -20.33 1.27
CA SER A 352 -20.83 -21.70 1.21
C SER A 352 -21.60 -21.98 -0.09
N TYR A 353 -22.25 -20.97 -0.69
CA TYR A 353 -22.91 -21.10 -1.99
C TYR A 353 -21.90 -21.40 -3.13
N GLY A 354 -20.67 -20.84 -3.06
CA GLY A 354 -19.62 -21.12 -4.03
C GLY A 354 -19.15 -22.58 -3.97
N ALA A 355 -19.08 -23.16 -2.77
CA ALA A 355 -18.81 -24.59 -2.60
C ALA A 355 -19.93 -25.47 -3.22
N THR A 356 -21.17 -25.05 -3.08
CA THR A 356 -22.33 -25.73 -3.69
C THR A 356 -22.26 -25.62 -5.20
N ASP A 357 -21.94 -24.44 -5.76
CA ASP A 357 -21.76 -24.24 -7.20
C ASP A 357 -20.67 -25.15 -7.77
N LEU A 358 -19.48 -25.17 -7.14
CA LEU A 358 -18.38 -26.05 -7.54
C LEU A 358 -18.80 -27.53 -7.55
N ALA A 359 -19.54 -27.97 -6.51
CA ALA A 359 -19.92 -29.37 -6.35
C ALA A 359 -21.05 -29.82 -7.29
N GLN A 360 -21.97 -28.94 -7.66
CA GLN A 360 -23.22 -29.27 -8.37
C GLN A 360 -23.20 -28.82 -9.84
N ASN A 361 -22.61 -27.67 -10.15
CA ASN A 361 -22.69 -27.05 -11.46
C ASN A 361 -21.36 -27.14 -12.25
N GLN A 362 -20.21 -27.00 -11.55
CA GLN A 362 -18.92 -26.90 -12.23
C GLN A 362 -18.17 -28.23 -12.31
N GLY A 363 -18.48 -29.17 -11.42
CA GLY A 363 -17.80 -30.45 -11.36
C GLY A 363 -18.68 -31.57 -10.81
N ARG A 364 -18.03 -32.65 -10.40
CA ARG A 364 -18.69 -33.74 -9.68
C ARG A 364 -17.88 -34.15 -8.45
N VAL A 365 -18.54 -34.45 -7.37
CA VAL A 365 -17.92 -35.01 -6.18
C VAL A 365 -17.37 -36.39 -6.50
N VAL A 366 -16.08 -36.60 -6.29
CA VAL A 366 -15.40 -37.89 -6.55
C VAL A 366 -14.98 -38.59 -5.26
N TRP A 367 -14.94 -37.85 -4.15
CA TRP A 367 -14.61 -38.37 -2.85
C TRP A 367 -15.16 -37.47 -1.75
N THR A 368 -15.52 -38.06 -0.62
CA THR A 368 -15.87 -37.35 0.63
C THR A 368 -15.17 -38.00 1.81
N GLY A 369 -14.84 -37.23 2.81
CA GLY A 369 -14.21 -37.70 4.04
C GLY A 369 -14.32 -36.70 5.17
N SER A 370 -13.64 -36.98 6.25
CA SER A 370 -13.53 -36.06 7.39
C SER A 370 -12.12 -36.14 7.96
N ALA A 371 -11.73 -35.07 8.63
CA ALA A 371 -10.47 -35.05 9.37
C ALA A 371 -10.67 -34.29 10.69
N ASP A 372 -10.00 -34.81 11.74
CA ASP A 372 -9.89 -34.08 12.99
C ASP A 372 -8.78 -33.02 12.87
N VAL A 373 -8.96 -31.89 13.53
CA VAL A 373 -7.98 -30.82 13.57
C VAL A 373 -6.83 -31.23 14.50
N ALA A 374 -5.63 -31.33 13.95
CA ALA A 374 -4.46 -31.76 14.70
C ALA A 374 -4.12 -30.79 15.83
N GLY A 375 -3.98 -31.29 17.07
CA GLY A 375 -3.60 -30.46 18.21
C GLY A 375 -4.59 -29.34 18.54
N PHE A 376 -5.89 -29.54 18.30
CA PHE A 376 -6.91 -28.52 18.48
C PHE A 376 -6.78 -27.75 19.79
N ALA A 377 -6.68 -26.44 19.68
CA ALA A 377 -6.74 -25.49 20.78
C ALA A 377 -7.79 -24.42 20.49
N ARG A 378 -8.66 -24.17 21.47
CA ARG A 378 -9.73 -23.17 21.36
C ARG A 378 -9.12 -21.77 21.28
N ASN A 379 -9.68 -20.92 20.43
CA ASN A 379 -9.23 -19.53 20.18
C ASN A 379 -7.80 -19.40 19.67
N ALA A 380 -7.19 -20.49 19.22
CA ALA A 380 -5.90 -20.52 18.57
C ALA A 380 -6.06 -20.83 17.07
N LEU A 381 -5.09 -20.43 16.29
CA LEU A 381 -4.95 -20.90 14.93
C LEU A 381 -4.37 -22.33 14.98
N ASN A 382 -5.10 -23.28 14.44
CA ASN A 382 -4.71 -24.67 14.39
C ASN A 382 -4.31 -25.03 12.95
N HIS A 383 -3.07 -25.47 12.77
CA HIS A 383 -2.54 -25.91 11.48
C HIS A 383 -2.70 -27.42 11.32
N THR A 384 -3.40 -27.84 10.30
CA THR A 384 -3.60 -29.27 10.01
C THR A 384 -3.09 -29.60 8.61
N VAL A 385 -2.10 -30.48 8.52
CA VAL A 385 -1.63 -31.00 7.24
C VAL A 385 -2.50 -32.18 6.83
N LEU A 386 -3.23 -32.04 5.75
CA LEU A 386 -4.12 -33.04 5.22
C LEU A 386 -3.44 -33.76 4.07
N PRO A 387 -3.30 -35.10 4.13
CA PRO A 387 -2.90 -35.87 2.94
C PRO A 387 -4.03 -35.80 1.90
N LEU A 388 -3.68 -35.56 0.65
CA LEU A 388 -4.67 -35.59 -0.42
C LEU A 388 -5.18 -37.02 -0.63
N PRO A 389 -6.50 -37.20 -0.85
CA PRO A 389 -7.09 -38.50 -1.01
C PRO A 389 -6.57 -39.23 -2.26
N ALA A 390 -6.49 -40.56 -2.21
CA ALA A 390 -6.09 -41.39 -3.35
C ALA A 390 -6.95 -41.16 -4.60
N ALA A 391 -8.16 -40.65 -4.45
CA ALA A 391 -9.03 -40.23 -5.58
C ALA A 391 -8.41 -39.13 -6.45
N LEU A 392 -7.37 -38.43 -5.96
CA LEU A 392 -6.60 -37.40 -6.71
C LEU A 392 -5.46 -38.03 -7.56
N SER A 393 -5.45 -39.32 -7.79
CA SER A 393 -4.37 -40.01 -8.53
C SER A 393 -4.32 -39.69 -10.04
N SER A 394 -5.46 -39.34 -10.64
CA SER A 394 -5.55 -39.01 -12.06
C SER A 394 -5.22 -37.53 -12.31
N PRO A 395 -4.59 -37.19 -13.44
CA PRO A 395 -4.42 -35.80 -13.86
C PRO A 395 -5.76 -35.05 -13.95
N GLY A 396 -5.75 -33.78 -13.71
CA GLY A 396 -6.93 -32.93 -13.82
C GLY A 396 -7.02 -31.84 -12.76
N LEU A 397 -8.02 -30.97 -12.91
CA LEU A 397 -8.36 -29.94 -11.93
C LEU A 397 -9.37 -30.49 -10.90
N TYR A 398 -9.07 -30.24 -9.66
CA TYR A 398 -9.89 -30.62 -8.53
C TYR A 398 -10.11 -29.41 -7.60
N ALA A 399 -11.25 -29.37 -6.93
CA ALA A 399 -11.51 -28.50 -5.80
C ALA A 399 -11.65 -29.33 -4.53
N LEU A 400 -10.73 -29.19 -3.59
CA LEU A 400 -10.88 -29.74 -2.24
C LEU A 400 -11.61 -28.71 -1.40
N ILE A 401 -12.79 -29.10 -0.91
CA ILE A 401 -13.67 -28.23 -0.11
C ILE A 401 -13.66 -28.75 1.31
N ALA A 402 -13.43 -27.84 2.28
CA ALA A 402 -13.57 -28.13 3.70
C ALA A 402 -14.71 -27.31 4.30
N THR A 403 -15.54 -27.99 5.10
CA THR A 403 -16.66 -27.40 5.86
C THR A 403 -16.60 -27.87 7.31
N PRO A 404 -17.26 -27.19 8.27
CA PRO A 404 -17.32 -27.63 9.66
C PRO A 404 -17.82 -29.06 9.80
N GLY A 405 -17.13 -29.87 10.60
CA GLY A 405 -17.42 -31.28 10.81
C GLY A 405 -17.81 -31.67 12.25
N ASP A 406 -17.56 -30.74 13.20
CA ASP A 406 -17.75 -30.98 14.66
C ASP A 406 -19.16 -30.70 15.18
N GLY A 407 -20.12 -30.39 14.30
CA GLY A 407 -21.50 -30.13 14.69
C GLY A 407 -21.79 -28.73 15.20
N THR A 408 -20.80 -27.80 15.13
CA THR A 408 -21.00 -26.37 15.44
C THR A 408 -22.14 -25.80 14.59
N PRO A 409 -23.19 -25.19 15.19
CA PRO A 409 -24.30 -24.64 14.43
C PRO A 409 -23.94 -23.29 13.81
N PHE A 410 -24.34 -23.08 12.54
CA PHE A 410 -24.21 -21.83 11.83
C PHE A 410 -25.55 -21.41 11.24
N ALA A 411 -25.79 -20.11 11.09
CA ALA A 411 -26.91 -19.62 10.30
C ALA A 411 -26.79 -20.11 8.85
N GLU A 412 -27.88 -20.22 8.14
CA GLU A 412 -27.87 -20.63 6.74
C GLU A 412 -26.98 -19.74 5.90
N GLY A 413 -26.04 -20.34 5.18
CA GLY A 413 -25.07 -19.64 4.33
C GLY A 413 -23.88 -19.02 5.05
N SER A 414 -23.80 -19.06 6.40
CA SER A 414 -22.74 -18.41 7.19
C SER A 414 -21.62 -19.36 7.65
N ALA A 415 -21.72 -20.65 7.37
CA ALA A 415 -20.70 -21.62 7.75
C ALA A 415 -19.36 -21.30 7.03
N PRO A 416 -18.24 -21.20 7.78
CA PRO A 416 -16.94 -20.99 7.19
C PRO A 416 -16.62 -22.17 6.25
N THR A 417 -16.23 -21.83 5.03
CA THR A 417 -15.95 -22.81 3.99
C THR A 417 -14.63 -22.50 3.33
N ALA A 418 -13.73 -23.47 3.28
CA ALA A 418 -12.46 -23.34 2.60
C ALA A 418 -12.45 -24.13 1.29
N VAL A 419 -11.73 -23.60 0.29
CA VAL A 419 -11.50 -24.29 -0.98
C VAL A 419 -10.03 -24.22 -1.33
N GLN A 420 -9.49 -25.35 -1.78
CA GLN A 420 -8.20 -25.44 -2.42
C GLN A 420 -8.37 -26.01 -3.81
N LEU A 421 -8.08 -25.21 -4.83
CA LEU A 421 -7.93 -25.76 -6.17
C LEU A 421 -6.63 -26.56 -6.25
N VAL A 422 -6.70 -27.72 -6.86
CA VAL A 422 -5.57 -28.63 -7.06
C VAL A 422 -5.54 -29.04 -8.53
N LEU A 423 -4.56 -28.56 -9.27
CA LEU A 423 -4.28 -29.01 -10.63
C LEU A 423 -3.21 -30.10 -10.54
N ARG A 424 -3.63 -31.33 -10.80
CA ARG A 424 -2.74 -32.49 -10.81
C ARG A 424 -2.17 -32.64 -12.22
N THR A 425 -0.90 -32.28 -12.42
CA THR A 425 -0.24 -32.28 -13.74
C THR A 425 1.27 -32.44 -13.60
N ASP A 426 1.88 -32.96 -14.65
CA ASP A 426 3.35 -32.94 -14.82
C ASP A 426 3.82 -31.89 -15.84
N LEU A 427 2.88 -31.14 -16.45
CA LEU A 427 3.17 -30.18 -17.48
C LEU A 427 3.50 -28.78 -16.89
N ALA A 428 4.73 -28.33 -17.11
CA ALA A 428 5.25 -27.02 -16.67
C ALA A 428 5.51 -26.11 -17.88
N PRO A 429 4.52 -25.31 -18.34
CA PRO A 429 4.70 -24.39 -19.45
C PRO A 429 5.44 -23.11 -19.01
N THR A 430 6.24 -22.58 -19.95
CA THR A 430 6.81 -21.24 -19.90
C THR A 430 6.58 -20.57 -21.23
N VAL A 431 6.18 -19.29 -21.24
CA VAL A 431 6.02 -18.49 -22.45
C VAL A 431 7.01 -17.32 -22.43
N TRP A 432 7.56 -16.99 -23.58
CA TRP A 432 8.35 -15.80 -23.84
C TRP A 432 7.68 -15.00 -24.95
N HIS A 433 7.27 -13.79 -24.63
CA HIS A 433 6.65 -12.87 -25.58
C HIS A 433 7.73 -12.12 -26.38
N GLY A 434 7.56 -12.03 -27.68
CA GLY A 434 8.49 -11.35 -28.57
C GLY A 434 7.80 -10.67 -29.75
N ALA A 435 8.55 -9.89 -30.51
CA ALA A 435 8.01 -9.15 -31.66
C ALA A 435 7.45 -10.06 -32.77
N GLU A 436 7.97 -11.27 -32.91
CA GLU A 436 7.46 -12.25 -33.90
C GLU A 436 6.35 -13.16 -33.35
N GLY A 437 6.04 -13.04 -32.05
CA GLY A 437 5.03 -13.83 -31.36
C GLY A 437 5.57 -14.54 -30.13
N ASP A 438 4.83 -15.55 -29.69
CA ASP A 438 5.08 -16.28 -28.46
C ASP A 438 5.86 -17.58 -28.72
N THR A 439 6.97 -17.73 -27.97
CA THR A 439 7.68 -18.99 -27.86
C THR A 439 7.29 -19.68 -26.57
N VAL A 440 6.76 -20.88 -26.65
CA VAL A 440 6.29 -21.68 -25.51
C VAL A 440 7.14 -22.93 -25.39
N GLN A 441 7.64 -23.19 -24.16
CA GLN A 441 8.30 -24.45 -23.82
C GLN A 441 7.51 -25.19 -22.76
N VAL A 442 7.32 -26.49 -22.93
CA VAL A 442 6.68 -27.37 -21.93
C VAL A 442 7.70 -28.32 -21.35
N ARG A 443 7.81 -28.34 -20.02
CA ARG A 443 8.69 -29.22 -19.27
C ARG A 443 7.91 -30.12 -18.30
N SER A 444 8.53 -31.16 -17.80
CA SER A 444 8.01 -32.03 -16.76
C SER A 444 8.35 -31.44 -15.38
N TYR A 445 7.38 -31.31 -14.48
CA TYR A 445 7.64 -30.98 -13.06
C TYR A 445 8.43 -32.07 -12.35
N ALA A 446 8.23 -33.34 -12.72
CA ALA A 446 8.88 -34.46 -12.10
C ALA A 446 10.36 -34.59 -12.48
N SER A 447 10.69 -34.39 -13.76
CA SER A 447 12.06 -34.54 -14.26
C SER A 447 12.78 -33.25 -14.58
N GLY A 448 12.05 -32.15 -14.78
CA GLY A 448 12.58 -30.88 -15.31
C GLY A 448 12.94 -30.93 -16.79
N LEU A 449 12.77 -32.06 -17.50
CA LEU A 449 13.13 -32.24 -18.90
C LEU A 449 12.03 -31.73 -19.83
N PRO A 450 12.36 -31.36 -21.09
CA PRO A 450 11.39 -31.02 -22.11
C PRO A 450 10.38 -32.15 -22.38
N ILE A 451 9.13 -31.78 -22.70
CA ILE A 451 8.07 -32.72 -23.08
C ILE A 451 7.76 -32.53 -24.55
N PRO A 452 8.17 -33.51 -25.41
CA PRO A 452 7.78 -33.53 -26.81
C PRO A 452 6.34 -34.02 -27.00
N ASP A 453 5.76 -33.71 -28.15
CA ASP A 453 4.43 -34.14 -28.58
C ASP A 453 3.28 -33.63 -27.68
N ALA A 454 3.49 -32.61 -26.83
CA ALA A 454 2.42 -31.96 -26.10
C ALA A 454 1.58 -31.07 -27.04
N LYS A 455 0.26 -31.25 -27.03
CA LYS A 455 -0.67 -30.45 -27.83
C LYS A 455 -1.00 -29.15 -27.10
N ILE A 456 -0.87 -28.03 -27.79
CA ILE A 456 -1.15 -26.72 -27.26
C ILE A 456 -2.20 -26.01 -28.10
N ASP A 457 -3.31 -25.62 -27.47
CA ASP A 457 -4.32 -24.77 -28.07
C ASP A 457 -4.18 -23.35 -27.50
N LEU A 458 -4.05 -22.36 -28.37
CA LEU A 458 -4.14 -20.96 -28.06
C LEU A 458 -5.62 -20.54 -28.04
N LEU A 459 -6.13 -20.11 -26.89
CA LEU A 459 -7.53 -19.75 -26.74
C LEU A 459 -7.70 -18.25 -26.60
N ALA A 460 -8.76 -17.75 -27.19
CA ALA A 460 -9.25 -16.40 -27.04
C ALA A 460 -10.04 -16.21 -25.72
N THR A 461 -10.35 -14.96 -25.39
CA THR A 461 -11.15 -14.58 -24.21
C THR A 461 -12.55 -15.20 -24.22
N ASP A 462 -13.17 -15.35 -25.41
CA ASP A 462 -14.45 -16.02 -25.60
C ASP A 462 -14.36 -17.56 -25.70
N ASN A 463 -13.16 -18.09 -25.44
CA ASN A 463 -12.85 -19.52 -25.44
C ASN A 463 -12.79 -20.16 -26.86
N GLU A 464 -12.71 -19.36 -27.94
CA GLU A 464 -12.45 -19.84 -29.29
C GLU A 464 -10.98 -20.25 -29.42
N ILE A 465 -10.72 -21.33 -30.21
CA ILE A 465 -9.36 -21.78 -30.48
C ILE A 465 -8.80 -20.96 -31.65
N LEU A 466 -7.85 -20.09 -31.36
CA LEU A 466 -7.17 -19.26 -32.35
C LEU A 466 -6.14 -20.05 -33.16
N ALA A 467 -5.45 -20.99 -32.52
CA ALA A 467 -4.48 -21.88 -33.16
C ALA A 467 -4.22 -23.12 -32.31
N SER A 468 -3.75 -24.17 -32.96
CA SER A 468 -3.30 -25.41 -32.31
C SER A 468 -1.93 -25.80 -32.86
N ALA A 469 -1.03 -26.22 -31.96
CA ALA A 469 0.31 -26.67 -32.32
C ALA A 469 0.77 -27.84 -31.43
N THR A 470 1.88 -28.46 -31.76
CA THR A 470 2.47 -29.58 -31.00
C THR A 470 3.95 -29.29 -30.76
N THR A 471 4.42 -29.49 -29.52
CA THR A 471 5.81 -29.26 -29.16
C THR A 471 6.76 -30.22 -29.89
N ASP A 472 7.94 -29.70 -30.26
CA ASP A 472 9.04 -30.43 -30.85
C ASP A 472 9.83 -31.26 -29.80
N THR A 473 11.00 -31.81 -30.23
CA THR A 473 11.88 -32.59 -29.33
C THR A 473 12.42 -31.84 -28.14
N ASP A 474 12.54 -30.50 -28.23
CA ASP A 474 12.98 -29.61 -27.16
C ASP A 474 11.79 -29.06 -26.32
N GLY A 475 10.59 -29.63 -26.57
CA GLY A 475 9.37 -29.23 -25.89
C GLY A 475 8.85 -27.85 -26.31
N VAL A 476 9.28 -27.35 -27.48
CA VAL A 476 9.06 -25.96 -27.90
C VAL A 476 8.02 -25.88 -29.02
N VAL A 477 7.25 -24.79 -29.01
CA VAL A 477 6.36 -24.37 -30.08
C VAL A 477 6.37 -22.85 -30.20
N HIS A 478 6.09 -22.34 -31.39
CA HIS A 478 5.98 -20.90 -31.65
C HIS A 478 4.61 -20.54 -32.21
N PHE A 479 3.98 -19.51 -31.66
CA PHE A 479 2.75 -18.89 -32.17
C PHE A 479 3.12 -17.51 -32.74
N ALA A 480 2.90 -17.35 -34.05
CA ALA A 480 3.27 -16.11 -34.72
C ALA A 480 2.41 -14.91 -34.30
N GLN A 481 3.02 -13.71 -34.29
CA GLN A 481 2.41 -12.45 -33.85
C GLN A 481 1.00 -12.17 -34.43
N PRO A 482 0.66 -12.46 -35.70
CA PRO A 482 -0.72 -12.24 -36.19
C PRO A 482 -1.79 -13.04 -35.45
N LEU A 483 -1.45 -14.17 -34.83
CA LEU A 483 -2.38 -14.95 -33.99
C LEU A 483 -2.64 -14.30 -32.63
N LEU A 484 -1.78 -13.40 -32.22
CA LEU A 484 -1.81 -12.70 -30.94
C LEU A 484 -2.39 -11.28 -31.04
N ALA A 485 -2.76 -10.83 -32.27
CA ALA A 485 -3.25 -9.48 -32.53
C ALA A 485 -4.77 -9.31 -32.35
N GLY A 486 -5.48 -10.34 -31.89
CA GLY A 486 -6.93 -10.31 -31.67
C GLY A 486 -7.34 -9.29 -30.61
N GLN A 487 -8.57 -8.79 -30.71
CA GLN A 487 -9.14 -7.81 -29.80
C GLN A 487 -10.48 -8.27 -29.24
N ASN A 488 -10.87 -7.75 -28.07
CA ASN A 488 -12.12 -8.07 -27.39
C ASN A 488 -12.27 -9.58 -27.13
N GLY A 489 -13.34 -10.22 -27.61
CA GLY A 489 -13.60 -11.65 -27.48
C GLY A 489 -12.50 -12.51 -28.11
N LEU A 490 -11.91 -12.05 -29.20
CA LEU A 490 -10.83 -12.76 -29.91
C LEU A 490 -9.42 -12.42 -29.40
N ALA A 491 -9.30 -11.63 -28.32
CA ALA A 491 -8.01 -11.39 -27.70
C ALA A 491 -7.44 -12.69 -27.12
N PRO A 492 -6.14 -13.01 -27.37
CA PRO A 492 -5.52 -14.19 -26.79
C PRO A 492 -5.59 -14.15 -25.27
N ALA A 493 -6.02 -15.23 -24.64
CA ALA A 493 -6.24 -15.24 -23.20
C ALA A 493 -5.51 -16.38 -22.49
N SER A 494 -5.33 -17.53 -23.12
CA SER A 494 -4.67 -18.65 -22.46
C SER A 494 -4.15 -19.72 -23.42
N LEU A 495 -3.17 -20.47 -22.92
CA LEU A 495 -2.70 -21.71 -23.56
C LEU A 495 -3.28 -22.91 -22.81
N HIS A 496 -3.97 -23.80 -23.51
CA HIS A 496 -4.36 -25.10 -22.99
C HIS A 496 -3.39 -26.15 -23.52
N ILE A 497 -2.67 -26.80 -22.62
CA ILE A 497 -1.63 -27.76 -22.92
C ILE A 497 -2.10 -29.16 -22.51
N ARG A 498 -2.05 -30.11 -23.43
CA ARG A 498 -2.40 -31.50 -23.18
C ARG A 498 -1.22 -32.40 -23.46
N GLY A 499 -0.89 -33.20 -22.47
CA GLY A 499 0.15 -34.22 -22.54
C GLY A 499 -0.43 -35.63 -22.78
N LYS A 500 0.40 -36.63 -22.52
CA LYS A 500 0.01 -38.04 -22.55
C LYS A 500 -0.89 -38.37 -21.33
N ASP A 501 -1.62 -39.48 -21.45
CA ASP A 501 -2.47 -40.05 -20.38
C ASP A 501 -3.56 -39.11 -19.84
N GLY A 502 -4.03 -38.17 -20.66
CA GLY A 502 -5.03 -37.19 -20.26
C GLY A 502 -4.53 -36.12 -19.28
N ASP A 503 -3.22 -35.95 -19.22
CA ASP A 503 -2.63 -34.83 -18.48
C ASP A 503 -2.88 -33.51 -19.19
N PHE A 504 -3.20 -32.48 -18.45
CA PHE A 504 -3.41 -31.16 -19.01
C PHE A 504 -3.07 -30.05 -18.00
N THR A 505 -2.72 -28.88 -18.51
CA THR A 505 -2.51 -27.65 -17.75
C THR A 505 -2.99 -26.46 -18.55
N ARG A 506 -3.02 -25.30 -17.90
CA ARG A 506 -3.33 -24.03 -18.53
C ARG A 506 -2.29 -22.98 -18.11
N LEU A 507 -1.90 -22.14 -19.06
CA LEU A 507 -1.16 -20.92 -18.79
C LEU A 507 -2.01 -19.70 -19.15
N ASP A 508 -2.13 -18.76 -18.23
CA ASP A 508 -2.85 -17.49 -18.41
C ASP A 508 -1.95 -16.47 -19.11
N LEU A 509 -2.36 -15.99 -20.29
CA LEU A 509 -1.64 -14.97 -21.05
C LEU A 509 -2.07 -13.54 -20.68
N THR A 510 -3.11 -13.40 -19.86
CA THR A 510 -3.59 -12.09 -19.39
C THR A 510 -2.95 -11.68 -18.06
N ALA A 511 -2.24 -12.59 -17.42
CA ALA A 511 -1.48 -12.30 -16.21
C ALA A 511 -0.30 -11.37 -16.55
N PRO A 512 0.09 -10.48 -15.63
CA PRO A 512 1.29 -9.68 -15.82
C PRO A 512 2.51 -10.55 -16.07
N ASP A 513 3.40 -10.08 -16.94
CA ASP A 513 4.68 -10.72 -17.17
C ASP A 513 5.52 -10.77 -15.89
N PHE A 514 6.37 -11.78 -15.81
CA PHE A 514 7.28 -11.92 -14.69
C PHE A 514 8.29 -10.78 -14.71
N ASP A 515 8.31 -9.95 -13.65
CA ASP A 515 9.25 -8.82 -13.53
C ASP A 515 10.68 -9.34 -13.34
N LEU A 516 11.54 -8.97 -14.28
CA LEU A 516 12.96 -9.32 -14.30
C LEU A 516 13.86 -8.13 -13.91
N SER A 517 13.29 -6.99 -13.51
CA SER A 517 14.03 -5.75 -13.20
C SER A 517 15.05 -5.91 -12.08
N ASP A 518 14.80 -6.81 -11.14
CA ASP A 518 15.70 -7.16 -10.03
C ASP A 518 16.81 -8.16 -10.42
N ARG A 519 16.80 -8.66 -11.67
CA ARG A 519 17.73 -9.69 -12.16
C ARG A 519 18.96 -9.14 -12.88
N GLY A 520 19.23 -7.84 -12.75
CA GLY A 520 20.35 -7.18 -13.43
C GLY A 520 20.06 -6.75 -14.86
N VAL A 521 18.78 -6.69 -15.24
CA VAL A 521 18.36 -6.10 -16.51
C VAL A 521 18.55 -4.60 -16.45
N THR A 522 19.35 -4.05 -17.36
CA THR A 522 19.60 -2.62 -17.45
C THR A 522 18.59 -1.89 -18.34
N GLY A 523 17.59 -2.58 -18.84
CA GLY A 523 16.53 -1.98 -19.66
C GLY A 523 17.00 -1.61 -21.08
N ASN A 524 17.99 -2.30 -21.63
CA ASN A 524 18.37 -2.11 -23.03
C ASN A 524 17.25 -2.61 -23.93
N ALA A 525 16.52 -1.67 -24.50
CA ALA A 525 15.51 -1.98 -25.50
C ALA A 525 16.20 -2.44 -26.81
N GLN A 526 15.65 -3.47 -27.42
CA GLN A 526 16.07 -3.84 -28.76
C GLN A 526 15.48 -2.84 -29.77
N PRO A 527 16.23 -2.44 -30.81
CA PRO A 527 15.65 -1.68 -31.90
C PRO A 527 14.53 -2.47 -32.56
N GLY A 528 13.40 -1.81 -32.78
CA GLY A 528 12.32 -2.35 -33.59
C GLY A 528 12.70 -2.43 -35.07
N PRO A 529 11.75 -2.85 -35.96
CA PRO A 529 11.96 -2.81 -37.40
C PRO A 529 12.38 -1.45 -37.90
N VAL A 530 12.02 -0.40 -37.15
CA VAL A 530 12.48 0.97 -37.33
C VAL A 530 12.95 1.49 -35.99
N ASP A 531 14.19 1.99 -35.95
CA ASP A 531 14.80 2.62 -34.79
C ASP A 531 14.84 4.13 -35.02
N PRO A 532 13.84 4.87 -34.48
CA PRO A 532 13.76 6.32 -34.60
C PRO A 532 14.52 6.96 -33.43
N PHE A 533 15.27 8.00 -33.74
CA PHE A 533 15.89 8.87 -32.75
C PHE A 533 15.47 10.32 -32.98
N ILE A 534 14.90 10.97 -31.97
CA ILE A 534 14.40 12.33 -32.04
C ILE A 534 14.99 13.17 -30.91
N TRP A 535 15.39 14.41 -31.21
CA TRP A 535 15.89 15.37 -30.23
C TRP A 535 15.60 16.80 -30.62
N THR A 536 15.70 17.70 -29.67
CA THR A 536 15.59 19.16 -29.85
C THR A 536 16.92 19.84 -29.49
N ASP A 537 17.15 21.04 -30.00
CA ASP A 537 18.34 21.83 -29.70
C ASP A 537 18.43 22.21 -28.21
N ARG A 538 17.30 22.29 -27.52
CA ARG A 538 17.20 22.58 -26.07
C ARG A 538 16.01 21.85 -25.44
N GLY A 539 16.06 21.72 -24.12
CA GLY A 539 14.92 21.15 -23.35
C GLY A 539 13.89 22.19 -22.89
N ILE A 540 14.22 23.50 -22.91
CA ILE A 540 13.35 24.59 -22.44
C ILE A 540 13.39 25.75 -23.43
N TYR A 541 12.20 26.30 -23.72
CA TYR A 541 12.00 27.43 -24.66
C TYR A 541 11.11 28.49 -24.03
N ARG A 542 11.23 29.73 -24.53
CA ARG A 542 10.28 30.80 -24.23
C ARG A 542 9.19 30.87 -25.29
N PRO A 543 8.00 31.40 -24.96
CA PRO A 543 7.06 31.80 -25.99
C PRO A 543 7.71 32.66 -27.08
N GLY A 544 7.39 32.41 -28.34
CA GLY A 544 7.95 33.11 -29.51
C GLY A 544 9.27 32.53 -30.02
N GLU A 545 9.93 31.64 -29.30
CA GLU A 545 11.17 30.98 -29.77
C GLU A 545 10.86 29.85 -30.75
N THR A 546 11.87 29.44 -31.49
CA THR A 546 11.80 28.34 -32.44
C THR A 546 12.51 27.12 -31.90
N VAL A 547 11.78 26.02 -31.82
CA VAL A 547 12.29 24.69 -31.46
C VAL A 547 12.88 24.04 -32.72
N GLN A 548 14.17 23.72 -32.71
CA GLN A 548 14.79 22.97 -33.79
C GLN A 548 14.65 21.47 -33.48
N VAL A 549 13.88 20.77 -34.28
CA VAL A 549 13.63 19.33 -34.12
C VAL A 549 14.46 18.60 -35.16
N MET A 550 15.23 17.62 -34.68
CA MET A 550 15.96 16.68 -35.53
C MET A 550 15.47 15.26 -35.25
N ALA A 551 15.38 14.44 -36.27
CA ALA A 551 15.14 13.03 -36.14
C ALA A 551 15.90 12.20 -37.17
N LEU A 552 16.27 11.01 -36.78
CA LEU A 552 16.93 10.01 -37.63
C LEU A 552 16.07 8.75 -37.61
N LEU A 553 15.95 8.09 -38.76
CA LEU A 553 15.32 6.78 -38.86
C LEU A 553 16.33 5.77 -39.36
N ARG A 554 16.38 4.65 -38.69
CA ARG A 554 17.23 3.53 -39.07
C ARG A 554 16.42 2.25 -39.06
N ASP A 555 16.76 1.29 -39.91
CA ASP A 555 16.26 -0.05 -39.79
C ASP A 555 17.07 -0.86 -38.76
N GLU A 556 16.72 -2.10 -38.53
CA GLU A 556 17.38 -3.01 -37.61
C GLU A 556 18.88 -3.23 -37.93
N SER A 557 19.32 -3.00 -39.17
CA SER A 557 20.73 -3.06 -39.59
C SER A 557 21.48 -1.75 -39.33
N GLY A 558 20.78 -0.66 -38.95
CA GLY A 558 21.31 0.69 -38.80
C GLY A 558 21.33 1.48 -40.10
N ALA A 559 20.79 0.95 -41.21
CA ALA A 559 20.70 1.65 -42.49
C ALA A 559 19.55 2.69 -42.45
N PRO A 560 19.69 3.80 -43.25
CA PRO A 560 18.62 4.75 -43.43
C PRO A 560 17.34 4.08 -43.96
N THR A 561 16.19 4.31 -43.34
CA THR A 561 14.92 3.79 -43.82
C THR A 561 13.95 4.90 -44.22
N ASP A 562 13.18 4.67 -45.27
CA ASP A 562 12.26 5.62 -45.87
C ASP A 562 10.81 5.28 -45.56
N LEU A 563 10.33 5.79 -44.42
CA LEU A 563 8.91 5.70 -44.01
C LEU A 563 8.26 7.04 -44.00
N PRO A 564 7.06 7.25 -44.54
CA PRO A 564 6.30 8.48 -44.36
C PRO A 564 5.96 8.66 -42.89
N LEU A 565 6.33 9.85 -42.36
CA LEU A 565 6.11 10.15 -40.95
C LEU A 565 5.37 11.45 -40.77
N HIS A 566 4.41 11.44 -39.89
CA HIS A 566 3.83 12.61 -39.27
C HIS A 566 4.69 13.06 -38.08
N LEU A 567 5.10 14.33 -38.08
CA LEU A 567 5.65 15.01 -36.92
C LEU A 567 4.51 15.82 -36.31
N ILE A 568 4.05 15.37 -35.16
CA ILE A 568 2.89 15.94 -34.46
C ILE A 568 3.40 16.64 -33.20
N VAL A 569 3.13 17.95 -33.09
CA VAL A 569 3.45 18.74 -31.90
C VAL A 569 2.17 18.99 -31.12
N THR A 570 2.17 18.63 -29.84
CA THR A 570 1.02 18.72 -28.97
C THR A 570 1.28 19.70 -27.82
N ARG A 571 0.30 20.53 -27.50
CA ARG A 571 0.34 21.49 -26.39
C ARG A 571 0.08 20.82 -25.05
N PRO A 572 0.38 21.50 -23.90
CA PRO A 572 0.10 21.00 -22.55
C PRO A 572 -1.38 20.66 -22.30
N ASP A 573 -2.32 21.29 -23.03
CA ASP A 573 -3.75 21.01 -22.97
C ASP A 573 -4.18 19.78 -23.80
N GLY A 574 -3.23 19.05 -24.38
CA GLY A 574 -3.46 17.85 -25.18
C GLY A 574 -3.91 18.12 -26.63
N ARG A 575 -4.00 19.39 -27.05
CA ARG A 575 -4.41 19.73 -28.41
C ARG A 575 -3.22 19.75 -29.35
N VAL A 576 -3.42 19.23 -30.56
CA VAL A 576 -2.41 19.30 -31.62
C VAL A 576 -2.17 20.77 -32.00
N PHE A 577 -0.92 21.19 -31.90
CA PHE A 577 -0.47 22.49 -32.36
C PHE A 577 -0.08 22.45 -33.83
N GLN A 578 0.60 21.40 -34.24
CA GLN A 578 1.06 21.23 -35.62
C GLN A 578 1.12 19.72 -35.95
N ASP A 579 0.63 19.37 -37.15
CA ASP A 579 0.82 18.07 -37.78
C ASP A 579 1.42 18.28 -39.15
N THR A 580 2.57 17.72 -39.43
CA THR A 580 3.28 17.88 -40.71
C THR A 580 3.99 16.59 -41.09
N VAL A 581 4.07 16.35 -42.39
CA VAL A 581 4.98 15.37 -42.97
C VAL A 581 6.22 16.10 -43.47
N PRO A 582 7.30 16.19 -42.64
CA PRO A 582 8.48 16.92 -43.00
C PRO A 582 9.27 16.24 -44.14
N PRO A 583 9.92 17.01 -45.04
CA PRO A 583 10.81 16.46 -46.03
C PRO A 583 12.02 15.81 -45.35
N ARG A 584 12.54 14.77 -45.94
CA ARG A 584 13.74 14.05 -45.48
C ARG A 584 14.90 14.21 -46.45
N SER A 585 16.10 14.16 -45.89
CA SER A 585 17.33 14.08 -46.64
C SER A 585 17.62 12.65 -47.09
N ALA A 586 18.62 12.50 -47.97
CA ALA A 586 19.00 11.19 -48.51
C ALA A 586 19.47 10.16 -47.45
N ASP A 587 19.91 10.65 -46.31
CA ASP A 587 20.30 9.83 -45.13
C ASP A 587 19.13 9.56 -44.19
N ALA A 588 17.88 9.78 -44.62
CA ALA A 588 16.65 9.66 -43.82
C ALA A 588 16.62 10.54 -42.56
N SER A 589 17.40 11.64 -42.53
CA SER A 589 17.28 12.63 -41.46
C SER A 589 16.11 13.60 -41.73
N ILE A 590 15.50 14.04 -40.64
CA ILE A 590 14.42 15.03 -40.62
C ILE A 590 14.94 16.25 -39.85
N HIS A 591 14.81 17.44 -40.43
CA HIS A 591 14.97 18.69 -39.73
C HIS A 591 13.69 19.51 -39.84
N LYS A 592 13.16 19.94 -38.71
CA LYS A 592 11.93 20.75 -38.66
C LYS A 592 12.10 21.89 -37.65
N ALA A 593 11.92 23.10 -38.11
CA ALA A 593 11.76 24.26 -37.24
C ALA A 593 10.28 24.41 -36.85
N VAL A 594 10.01 24.45 -35.58
CA VAL A 594 8.66 24.66 -34.97
C VAL A 594 8.68 26.01 -34.25
N THR A 595 8.07 27.03 -34.81
CA THR A 595 8.01 28.36 -34.18
C THR A 595 6.84 28.44 -33.23
N LEU A 596 7.14 28.69 -31.97
CA LEU A 596 6.14 28.90 -30.93
C LEU A 596 5.49 30.28 -31.06
N SER A 597 4.21 30.40 -30.78
CA SER A 597 3.55 31.70 -30.71
C SER A 597 4.05 32.52 -29.51
N ASN A 598 3.95 33.87 -29.59
CA ASN A 598 4.26 34.73 -28.43
C ASN A 598 3.35 34.48 -27.21
N GLY A 599 2.20 33.86 -27.42
CA GLY A 599 1.26 33.44 -26.38
C GLY A 599 1.26 31.92 -26.18
N ALA A 600 2.36 31.22 -26.49
CA ALA A 600 2.45 29.80 -26.29
C ALA A 600 2.21 29.42 -24.82
N GLN A 601 1.37 28.43 -24.62
CA GLN A 601 1.00 27.94 -23.31
C GLN A 601 2.23 27.40 -22.54
N PHE A 602 2.39 27.82 -21.30
CA PHE A 602 3.43 27.27 -20.42
C PHE A 602 3.14 25.81 -20.06
N GLY A 603 4.20 25.04 -19.89
CA GLY A 603 4.14 23.62 -19.50
C GLY A 603 4.89 22.73 -20.49
N THR A 604 4.64 21.42 -20.36
CA THR A 604 5.26 20.41 -21.21
C THR A 604 4.55 20.32 -22.54
N TRP A 605 5.32 20.43 -23.61
CA TRP A 605 4.91 20.20 -24.98
C TRP A 605 5.51 18.89 -25.45
N ASP A 606 4.79 18.14 -26.26
CA ASP A 606 5.22 16.85 -26.77
C ASP A 606 5.35 16.85 -28.28
N ILE A 607 6.40 16.23 -28.79
CA ILE A 607 6.63 15.98 -30.21
C ILE A 607 6.54 14.48 -30.40
N ALA A 608 5.70 14.01 -31.29
CA ALA A 608 5.55 12.60 -31.62
C ALA A 608 5.84 12.37 -33.09
N LEU A 609 6.59 11.30 -33.40
CA LEU A 609 6.73 10.75 -34.75
C LEU A 609 5.75 9.58 -34.90
N LYS A 610 4.92 9.61 -35.94
CA LYS A 610 3.92 8.58 -36.20
C LYS A 610 3.89 8.20 -37.66
N THR A 611 3.70 6.92 -37.99
CA THR A 611 3.43 6.45 -39.35
C THR A 611 1.97 6.61 -39.74
N ASP A 612 1.07 6.53 -38.75
CA ASP A 612 -0.36 6.85 -38.83
C ASP A 612 -0.65 7.93 -37.78
N PRO A 613 -1.25 9.09 -38.16
CA PRO A 613 -1.60 10.15 -37.22
C PRO A 613 -2.45 9.68 -36.02
N ASN A 614 -3.29 8.67 -36.23
CA ASN A 614 -4.15 8.10 -35.20
C ASN A 614 -3.52 6.90 -34.47
N GLY A 615 -2.37 6.43 -34.95
CA GLY A 615 -1.64 5.30 -34.37
C GLY A 615 -0.78 5.69 -33.17
N THR A 616 -0.08 4.71 -32.62
CA THR A 616 0.92 4.92 -31.56
C THR A 616 2.14 5.66 -32.13
N ALA A 617 2.78 6.49 -31.32
CA ALA A 617 4.04 7.13 -31.69
C ALA A 617 5.15 6.08 -31.75
N ILE A 618 5.99 6.15 -32.78
CA ILE A 618 7.22 5.34 -32.88
C ILE A 618 8.37 5.98 -32.12
N ALA A 619 8.36 7.30 -31.94
CA ALA A 619 9.24 8.05 -31.03
C ALA A 619 8.53 9.30 -30.53
N ASP A 620 8.91 9.75 -29.35
CA ASP A 620 8.46 11.00 -28.77
C ASP A 620 9.60 11.75 -28.07
N GLN A 621 9.45 13.07 -27.99
CA GLN A 621 10.34 13.96 -27.27
C GLN A 621 9.52 15.08 -26.66
N SER A 622 9.69 15.32 -25.38
CA SER A 622 9.06 16.46 -24.73
C SER A 622 10.02 17.63 -24.55
N PHE A 623 9.47 18.84 -24.52
CA PHE A 623 10.19 20.06 -24.16
C PHE A 623 9.29 20.94 -23.29
N GLN A 624 9.91 21.84 -22.52
CA GLN A 624 9.23 22.79 -21.66
C GLN A 624 9.11 24.16 -22.34
N VAL A 625 7.96 24.79 -22.21
CA VAL A 625 7.78 26.19 -22.53
C VAL A 625 7.55 26.95 -21.23
N ASP A 626 8.44 27.87 -20.91
CA ASP A 626 8.38 28.65 -19.69
C ASP A 626 9.09 30.01 -19.84
N ALA A 627 8.75 30.95 -18.97
CA ALA A 627 9.42 32.25 -18.86
C ALA A 627 10.68 32.18 -17.98
N PHE A 628 11.50 31.18 -18.18
CA PHE A 628 12.69 30.94 -17.34
C PHE A 628 13.73 32.08 -17.49
N VAL A 629 14.35 32.38 -16.37
CA VAL A 629 15.53 33.26 -16.30
C VAL A 629 16.59 32.50 -15.51
N PRO A 630 17.81 32.43 -16.02
CA PRO A 630 18.91 31.75 -15.31
C PRO A 630 19.08 32.29 -13.89
N PRO A 631 19.42 31.43 -12.93
CA PRO A 631 19.75 31.87 -11.57
C PRO A 631 20.91 32.88 -11.60
N ARG A 632 20.83 33.88 -10.74
CA ARG A 632 21.89 34.91 -10.60
C ARG A 632 22.67 34.74 -9.33
N LEU A 633 22.18 33.93 -8.43
CA LEU A 633 22.76 33.67 -7.11
C LEU A 633 23.37 32.28 -7.07
N ALA A 634 24.42 32.12 -6.29
CA ALA A 634 24.90 30.87 -5.75
C ALA A 634 24.62 30.87 -4.24
N VAL A 635 24.02 29.77 -3.75
CA VAL A 635 23.71 29.56 -2.35
C VAL A 635 24.40 28.28 -1.91
N GLU A 636 25.16 28.31 -0.82
CA GLU A 636 25.89 27.14 -0.34
C GLU A 636 25.92 27.06 1.20
N PHE A 637 25.84 25.86 1.74
CA PHE A 637 26.13 25.61 3.15
C PHE A 637 27.65 25.66 3.36
N THR A 638 28.11 26.49 4.28
CA THR A 638 29.52 26.60 4.60
C THR A 638 29.82 25.81 5.87
N GLN A 639 30.73 24.84 5.79
CA GLN A 639 31.19 24.04 6.94
C GLN A 639 30.05 23.33 7.70
N PRO A 640 29.17 22.56 7.05
CA PRO A 640 28.16 21.81 7.78
C PRO A 640 28.83 20.81 8.73
N PRO A 641 28.27 20.56 9.92
CA PRO A 641 28.79 19.53 10.82
C PRO A 641 28.65 18.14 10.19
N ALA A 642 29.49 17.21 10.62
CA ALA A 642 29.39 15.81 10.14
C ALA A 642 28.10 15.13 10.60
N MET A 643 27.47 15.61 11.68
CA MET A 643 26.29 15.02 12.31
C MET A 643 25.55 16.08 13.13
N LEU A 644 24.24 15.96 13.19
CA LEU A 644 23.36 16.81 14.04
C LEU A 644 23.12 16.14 15.38
N GLU A 645 23.02 16.95 16.45
CA GLU A 645 22.74 16.47 17.81
C GLU A 645 21.25 16.53 18.11
N PRO A 646 20.64 15.44 18.63
CA PRO A 646 19.23 15.44 19.04
C PRO A 646 19.00 16.36 20.26
N GLY A 647 17.80 16.88 20.40
CA GLY A 647 17.42 17.73 21.53
C GLY A 647 18.07 19.11 21.54
N ARG A 648 18.70 19.52 20.45
CA ARG A 648 19.37 20.83 20.32
C ARG A 648 19.01 21.54 19.02
N SER A 649 19.04 22.85 19.08
CA SER A 649 19.09 23.66 17.88
C SER A 649 20.55 23.75 17.37
N THR A 650 20.74 23.61 16.07
CA THR A 650 22.04 23.74 15.41
C THR A 650 21.94 24.79 14.32
N ASP A 651 22.85 25.75 14.38
CA ASP A 651 22.93 26.83 13.40
C ASP A 651 23.90 26.47 12.29
N LEU A 652 23.39 26.47 11.05
CA LEU A 652 24.14 26.11 9.86
C LEU A 652 24.41 27.37 9.02
N PRO A 653 25.68 27.77 8.85
CA PRO A 653 26.02 28.94 8.06
C PRO A 653 25.72 28.72 6.58
N VAL A 654 25.03 29.67 5.96
CA VAL A 654 24.72 29.73 4.53
C VAL A 654 25.38 30.97 3.92
N ALA A 655 26.14 30.78 2.85
CA ALA A 655 26.73 31.86 2.08
C ALA A 655 25.96 32.05 0.77
N VAL A 656 25.70 33.30 0.44
CA VAL A 656 24.95 33.72 -0.74
C VAL A 656 25.79 34.74 -1.50
N ARG A 657 26.02 34.48 -2.76
CA ARG A 657 26.74 35.40 -3.64
C ARG A 657 26.12 35.49 -5.01
N PHE A 658 26.21 36.63 -5.64
CA PHE A 658 25.90 36.72 -7.05
C PHE A 658 26.96 35.99 -7.89
N LEU A 659 26.56 35.41 -9.00
CA LEU A 659 27.47 34.68 -9.88
C LEU A 659 28.61 35.57 -10.49
N TYR A 660 28.42 36.88 -10.45
CA TYR A 660 29.50 37.86 -10.83
C TYR A 660 30.45 38.21 -9.68
N GLY A 661 30.27 37.57 -8.49
CA GLY A 661 31.19 37.63 -7.37
C GLY A 661 30.80 38.55 -6.20
N ALA A 662 29.81 39.44 -6.35
CA ALA A 662 29.39 40.30 -5.24
C ALA A 662 28.57 39.49 -4.18
N PRO A 663 28.65 39.88 -2.88
CA PRO A 663 27.82 39.27 -1.86
C PRO A 663 26.33 39.49 -2.14
N GLY A 664 25.50 38.48 -1.82
CA GLY A 664 24.06 38.58 -1.91
C GLY A 664 23.48 39.15 -0.61
N ALA A 665 23.67 40.45 -0.37
CA ALA A 665 23.25 41.13 0.85
C ALA A 665 21.74 41.44 0.88
N ASP A 666 21.14 41.48 2.07
CA ASP A 666 19.74 41.85 2.33
C ASP A 666 18.71 41.03 1.58
N LEU A 667 19.00 39.74 1.31
CA LEU A 667 18.13 38.84 0.61
C LEU A 667 17.34 37.99 1.59
N SER A 668 16.00 37.94 1.42
CA SER A 668 15.13 37.07 2.21
C SER A 668 15.18 35.62 1.76
N GLY A 669 14.98 34.69 2.67
CA GLY A 669 14.97 33.29 2.37
C GLY A 669 13.99 32.47 3.19
N SER A 670 13.97 31.18 2.95
CA SER A 670 13.25 30.21 3.75
C SER A 670 14.03 28.90 3.86
N GLY A 671 13.91 28.23 4.99
CA GLY A 671 14.51 26.93 5.21
C GLY A 671 13.48 25.83 5.36
N THR A 672 13.83 24.63 4.92
CA THR A 672 13.02 23.43 5.12
C THR A 672 13.89 22.29 5.59
N ILE A 673 13.38 21.56 6.57
CA ILE A 673 14.03 20.38 7.12
C ILE A 673 13.10 19.19 6.84
N THR A 674 13.60 18.16 6.20
CA THR A 674 12.86 16.90 6.00
C THR A 674 13.55 15.78 6.74
N LEU A 675 12.87 15.20 7.72
CA LEU A 675 13.37 14.06 8.47
C LEU A 675 13.03 12.77 7.73
N THR A 676 14.02 11.90 7.58
CA THR A 676 13.88 10.56 6.97
C THR A 676 14.67 9.52 7.76
N PRO A 677 14.30 8.22 7.68
CA PRO A 677 15.10 7.16 8.29
C PRO A 677 16.53 7.12 7.73
N ASN A 678 17.48 6.80 8.60
CA ASN A 678 18.86 6.52 8.21
C ASN A 678 19.17 5.03 8.38
N PRO A 679 19.22 4.23 7.32
CA PRO A 679 19.40 2.79 7.41
C PRO A 679 20.82 2.38 7.83
N THR A 680 21.81 3.26 7.70
CA THR A 680 23.23 2.99 8.00
C THR A 680 23.82 4.04 8.94
N PRO A 681 23.35 4.10 10.19
CA PRO A 681 23.73 5.15 11.14
C PRO A 681 25.21 5.06 11.58
N PHE A 682 25.84 3.87 11.47
CA PHE A 682 27.19 3.60 11.92
C PHE A 682 28.01 2.93 10.81
N ALA A 683 29.06 3.58 10.32
CA ALA A 683 29.89 3.09 9.22
C ALA A 683 30.51 1.70 9.49
N ASP A 684 30.97 1.46 10.73
CA ASP A 684 31.57 0.19 11.13
C ASP A 684 30.57 -0.97 11.19
N PHE A 685 29.27 -0.68 11.15
CA PHE A 685 28.16 -1.63 11.21
C PHE A 685 27.29 -1.60 9.95
N ALA A 686 27.85 -1.30 8.79
CA ALA A 686 27.13 -1.19 7.51
C ALA A 686 26.40 -2.49 7.09
N LYS A 687 26.77 -3.64 7.65
CA LYS A 687 26.13 -4.95 7.41
C LYS A 687 25.03 -5.30 8.43
N TYR A 688 24.64 -4.35 9.27
CA TYR A 688 23.61 -4.54 10.28
C TYR A 688 22.42 -3.63 9.98
N SER A 689 21.24 -4.18 10.16
CA SER A 689 19.98 -3.45 10.14
C SER A 689 19.65 -2.90 11.52
N PHE A 690 19.19 -1.65 11.60
CA PHE A 690 18.83 -0.97 12.84
C PHE A 690 17.37 -0.49 12.76
N GLY A 691 16.62 -0.68 13.83
CA GLY A 691 15.21 -0.35 13.91
C GLY A 691 14.28 -1.47 13.46
N LEU A 692 12.99 -1.26 13.63
CA LEU A 692 11.96 -2.24 13.31
C LEU A 692 11.65 -2.24 11.81
N ALA A 693 11.73 -3.40 11.16
CA ALA A 693 11.44 -3.57 9.74
C ALA A 693 9.97 -3.27 9.39
N GLU A 694 9.07 -3.44 10.35
CA GLU A 694 7.64 -3.16 10.23
C GLU A 694 7.26 -1.70 10.53
N GLU A 695 8.19 -0.89 11.02
CA GLU A 695 7.93 0.51 11.33
C GLU A 695 7.78 1.34 10.06
N THR A 696 6.61 1.91 9.84
CA THR A 696 6.36 2.83 8.74
C THR A 696 6.60 4.26 9.20
N PHE A 697 7.66 4.88 8.71
CA PHE A 697 7.95 6.28 8.98
C PHE A 697 7.45 7.16 7.83
N THR A 698 6.52 8.08 8.14
CA THR A 698 6.15 9.13 7.19
C THR A 698 7.12 10.29 7.36
N SER A 699 7.79 10.68 6.27
CA SER A 699 8.73 11.80 6.29
C SER A 699 8.06 13.05 6.88
N LYS A 700 8.72 13.67 7.86
CA LYS A 700 8.22 14.86 8.53
C LYS A 700 8.95 16.09 7.99
N GLN A 701 8.19 17.03 7.45
CA GLN A 701 8.72 18.30 6.99
C GLN A 701 8.50 19.38 8.05
N LEU A 702 9.55 20.11 8.38
CA LEU A 702 9.55 21.22 9.30
C LEU A 702 10.04 22.48 8.57
N GLN A 703 9.44 23.62 8.84
CA GLN A 703 9.95 24.92 8.43
C GLN A 703 11.08 25.34 9.38
N ALA A 704 12.12 25.91 8.83
CA ALA A 704 13.25 26.43 9.59
C ALA A 704 13.42 27.93 9.36
N ASP A 705 13.82 28.64 10.39
CA ASP A 705 14.13 30.07 10.28
C ASP A 705 15.40 30.27 9.47
N LEU A 706 15.30 31.11 8.45
CA LEU A 706 16.41 31.57 7.63
C LEU A 706 16.32 33.11 7.55
N PRO A 707 17.00 33.84 8.42
CA PRO A 707 17.01 35.31 8.40
C PRO A 707 17.54 35.86 7.08
N ALA A 708 17.23 37.12 6.78
CA ALA A 708 17.81 37.81 5.65
C ALA A 708 19.34 37.81 5.73
N THR A 709 20.02 37.75 4.58
CA THR A 709 21.47 37.76 4.51
C THR A 709 22.06 39.12 4.98
N ASP A 710 23.19 39.05 5.62
CA ASP A 710 23.96 40.24 6.07
C ASP A 710 24.68 40.93 4.88
N ALA A 711 25.44 41.99 5.17
CA ALA A 711 26.20 42.77 4.18
C ALA A 711 27.25 41.93 3.43
N ASP A 712 27.73 40.84 4.04
CA ASP A 712 28.68 39.91 3.44
C ASP A 712 27.99 38.76 2.66
N GLY A 713 26.67 38.77 2.60
CA GLY A 713 25.87 37.70 1.96
C GLY A 713 25.78 36.42 2.80
N LYS A 714 25.87 36.52 4.12
CA LYS A 714 25.80 35.37 5.01
C LYS A 714 24.48 35.36 5.77
N THR A 715 23.98 34.18 6.02
CA THR A 715 22.84 33.93 6.92
C THR A 715 23.03 32.60 7.61
N THR A 716 22.11 32.25 8.47
CA THR A 716 22.17 31.01 9.25
C THR A 716 20.84 30.29 9.20
N LEU A 717 20.86 29.03 8.79
CA LEU A 717 19.69 28.16 8.90
C LEU A 717 19.68 27.52 10.28
N SER A 718 18.71 27.88 11.11
CA SER A 718 18.52 27.26 12.43
C SER A 718 17.72 25.98 12.31
N VAL A 719 18.36 24.85 12.65
CA VAL A 719 17.75 23.52 12.63
C VAL A 719 17.39 23.14 14.07
N ASP A 720 16.10 23.20 14.39
CA ASP A 720 15.60 22.81 15.70
C ASP A 720 15.20 21.33 15.71
N LEU A 721 15.95 20.54 16.48
CA LEU A 721 15.71 19.12 16.73
C LEU A 721 15.30 18.85 18.18
N SER A 722 14.70 19.83 18.86
CA SER A 722 14.23 19.68 20.25
C SER A 722 13.10 18.64 20.39
N ALA A 723 12.31 18.41 19.32
CA ALA A 723 11.20 17.46 19.29
C ALA A 723 11.35 16.52 18.06
N LEU A 724 12.18 15.50 18.20
CA LEU A 724 12.27 14.44 17.19
C LEU A 724 11.11 13.45 17.33
N PRO A 725 10.62 12.87 16.23
CA PRO A 725 9.68 11.76 16.28
C PRO A 725 10.33 10.54 16.93
N ASP A 726 9.53 9.80 17.67
CA ASP A 726 9.91 8.54 18.28
C ASP A 726 10.03 7.47 17.20
N VAL A 727 11.23 6.94 17.01
CA VAL A 727 11.52 5.90 16.04
C VAL A 727 12.45 4.86 16.65
N SER A 728 12.29 3.61 16.24
CA SER A 728 13.15 2.51 16.69
C SER A 728 14.54 2.53 16.08
N GLY A 729 14.70 3.20 14.94
CA GLY A 729 15.95 3.33 14.18
C GLY A 729 16.59 4.71 14.32
N ALA A 730 17.50 5.03 13.41
CA ALA A 730 18.12 6.34 13.32
C ALA A 730 17.46 7.22 12.25
N LEU A 731 17.61 8.54 12.38
CA LEU A 731 17.11 9.53 11.45
C LEU A 731 18.25 10.29 10.76
N GLN A 732 17.95 10.89 9.63
CA GLN A 732 18.74 11.91 8.96
C GLN A 732 17.87 13.10 8.59
N ALA A 733 18.47 14.28 8.49
CA ALA A 733 17.84 15.51 8.06
C ALA A 733 18.30 15.90 6.67
N SER A 734 17.36 16.00 5.73
CA SER A 734 17.56 16.69 4.45
C SER A 734 17.23 18.16 4.65
N LEU A 735 18.22 19.01 4.54
CA LEU A 735 18.14 20.44 4.76
C LEU A 735 18.10 21.16 3.43
N TYR A 736 17.17 22.07 3.26
CA TYR A 736 17.05 22.91 2.06
C TYR A 736 16.97 24.37 2.47
N ALA A 737 17.88 25.19 1.95
CA ALA A 737 17.89 26.61 2.11
C ALA A 737 17.59 27.29 0.77
N SER A 738 16.63 28.19 0.75
CA SER A 738 16.16 28.89 -0.43
C SER A 738 16.24 30.40 -0.20
N ILE A 739 16.85 31.14 -1.11
CA ILE A 739 17.02 32.59 -1.06
C ILE A 739 16.33 33.21 -2.26
N ASN A 740 15.60 34.28 -2.04
CA ASN A 740 14.94 35.05 -3.07
C ASN A 740 15.90 36.12 -3.67
N ASP A 741 16.04 36.11 -4.97
CA ASP A 741 16.77 37.19 -5.66
C ASP A 741 15.96 38.53 -5.59
N PRO A 742 16.56 39.68 -5.94
CA PRO A 742 15.84 40.96 -5.93
C PRO A 742 14.64 41.04 -6.87
N ALA A 743 14.49 40.07 -7.77
CA ALA A 743 13.34 39.93 -8.66
C ALA A 743 12.29 38.95 -8.11
N GLY A 744 12.44 38.45 -6.87
CA GLY A 744 11.51 37.56 -6.19
C GLY A 744 11.65 36.09 -6.57
N ARG A 745 12.72 35.68 -7.26
CA ARG A 745 12.94 34.29 -7.65
C ARG A 745 13.78 33.56 -6.60
N SER A 746 13.40 32.33 -6.35
CA SER A 746 14.01 31.50 -5.36
C SER A 746 15.18 30.69 -5.97
N VAL A 747 16.34 30.75 -5.31
CA VAL A 747 17.51 29.91 -5.60
C VAL A 747 17.87 29.17 -4.34
N GLY A 748 18.02 27.84 -4.41
CA GLY A 748 18.25 27.03 -3.22
C GLY A 748 19.40 26.05 -3.34
N THR A 749 19.81 25.56 -2.18
CA THR A 749 20.80 24.49 -2.02
C THR A 749 20.31 23.49 -0.98
N SER A 750 20.78 22.24 -1.06
CA SER A 750 20.42 21.19 -0.11
C SER A 750 21.62 20.42 0.41
N THR A 751 21.51 19.89 1.62
CA THR A 751 22.50 18.96 2.20
C THR A 751 21.79 17.94 3.08
N ASN A 752 22.35 16.73 3.19
CA ASN A 752 21.83 15.66 4.04
C ASN A 752 22.80 15.44 5.21
N LEU A 753 22.31 15.52 6.42
CA LEU A 753 23.10 15.32 7.63
C LEU A 753 22.48 14.22 8.48
N PRO A 754 23.26 13.20 8.92
CA PRO A 754 22.78 12.22 9.88
C PRO A 754 22.50 12.88 11.23
N ILE A 755 21.50 12.38 11.93
CA ILE A 755 21.18 12.78 13.30
C ILE A 755 21.73 11.69 14.24
N ARG A 756 22.48 12.12 15.27
CA ARG A 756 23.00 11.20 16.28
C ARG A 756 21.83 10.50 16.97
N PRO A 757 21.84 9.16 17.09
CA PRO A 757 20.83 8.49 17.91
C PRO A 757 20.85 9.00 19.36
N ALA A 758 19.67 9.23 19.95
CA ALA A 758 19.56 9.70 21.34
C ALA A 758 19.90 8.60 22.37
N ALA A 759 19.74 7.35 21.98
CA ALA A 759 19.96 6.18 22.81
C ALA A 759 20.73 5.09 22.02
N PRO A 760 21.28 4.07 22.69
CA PRO A 760 21.87 2.94 22.00
C PRO A 760 20.87 2.23 21.12
N LEU A 761 21.30 1.81 19.92
CA LEU A 761 20.51 1.06 18.96
C LEU A 761 20.92 -0.41 18.95
N ILE A 762 19.97 -1.28 18.62
CA ILE A 762 20.24 -2.71 18.41
C ILE A 762 20.46 -2.94 16.92
N GLY A 763 21.58 -3.58 16.55
CA GLY A 763 21.89 -3.97 15.18
C GLY A 763 21.76 -5.48 15.01
N ILE A 764 21.10 -5.90 13.93
CA ILE A 764 20.95 -7.30 13.52
C ILE A 764 21.66 -7.50 12.19
N GLY A 765 22.68 -8.36 12.14
CA GLY A 765 23.38 -8.79 10.94
C GLY A 765 23.00 -10.23 10.60
N GLU A 766 22.58 -10.47 9.38
CA GLU A 766 22.26 -11.80 8.88
C GLU A 766 23.53 -12.55 8.43
N ASP A 767 23.57 -13.86 8.65
CA ASP A 767 24.68 -14.73 8.21
C ASP A 767 24.36 -15.45 6.88
N PHE A 768 23.31 -15.00 6.21
CA PHE A 768 22.85 -15.49 4.91
C PHE A 768 22.58 -14.31 3.98
N ALA A 769 22.49 -14.57 2.69
CA ALA A 769 22.26 -13.53 1.68
C ALA A 769 20.78 -13.44 1.32
N ASP A 770 20.39 -12.27 0.79
CA ASP A 770 19.09 -12.04 0.16
C ASP A 770 17.88 -12.37 1.05
N GLY A 771 18.05 -12.27 2.38
CA GLY A 771 16.99 -12.51 3.35
C GLY A 771 16.41 -13.93 3.34
N THR A 772 17.15 -14.93 2.83
CA THR A 772 16.71 -16.32 2.75
C THR A 772 17.70 -17.32 3.29
N VAL A 773 17.20 -18.37 3.92
CA VAL A 773 17.97 -19.54 4.39
C VAL A 773 17.23 -20.79 3.96
N ASP A 774 17.94 -21.88 3.66
CA ASP A 774 17.31 -23.15 3.30
C ASP A 774 16.36 -23.66 4.39
N ALA A 775 15.28 -24.33 3.99
CA ALA A 775 14.35 -24.93 4.94
C ALA A 775 15.05 -25.94 5.85
N ASP A 776 14.74 -25.89 7.15
CA ASP A 776 15.36 -26.71 8.19
C ASP A 776 16.88 -26.46 8.38
N ALA A 777 17.48 -25.53 7.62
CA ALA A 777 18.82 -25.05 7.89
C ALA A 777 18.83 -24.03 9.04
N LYS A 778 20.00 -23.81 9.62
CA LYS A 778 20.15 -22.85 10.73
C LYS A 778 20.17 -21.42 10.19
N ALA A 779 19.10 -20.66 10.43
CA ALA A 779 19.13 -19.22 10.27
C ALA A 779 20.05 -18.61 11.35
N GLY A 780 21.13 -17.98 10.91
CA GLY A 780 22.16 -17.39 11.79
C GLY A 780 22.09 -15.87 11.80
N PHE A 781 22.22 -15.26 12.98
CA PHE A 781 22.17 -13.81 13.15
C PHE A 781 23.25 -13.36 14.12
N ARG A 782 23.89 -12.23 13.79
CA ARG A 782 24.81 -11.52 14.67
C ARG A 782 24.13 -10.32 15.25
N ILE A 783 24.09 -10.19 16.57
CA ILE A 783 23.33 -9.15 17.25
C ILE A 783 24.31 -8.32 18.10
N VAL A 784 24.22 -7.01 17.99
CA VAL A 784 25.03 -6.04 18.73
C VAL A 784 24.14 -4.92 19.29
N ALA A 785 24.59 -4.28 20.36
CA ALA A 785 24.05 -2.99 20.78
C ALA A 785 25.15 -1.94 20.58
N VAL A 786 24.79 -0.82 19.97
CA VAL A 786 25.74 0.25 19.59
C VAL A 786 25.28 1.56 20.20
N ALA A 787 26.15 2.18 21.00
CA ALA A 787 25.92 3.47 21.63
C ALA A 787 25.93 4.61 20.58
N PRO A 788 25.40 5.78 20.91
CA PRO A 788 25.38 6.94 20.01
C PRO A 788 26.76 7.38 19.49
N ASP A 789 27.85 7.02 20.19
CA ASP A 789 29.23 7.30 19.77
C ASP A 789 29.81 6.23 18.83
N GLY A 790 29.01 5.26 18.40
CA GLY A 790 29.42 4.17 17.51
C GLY A 790 30.12 2.99 18.20
N LYS A 791 30.27 3.01 19.53
CA LYS A 791 30.89 1.89 20.25
C LYS A 791 29.85 0.88 20.70
N ARG A 792 30.28 -0.37 20.77
CA ARG A 792 29.41 -1.42 21.32
C ARG A 792 29.22 -1.24 22.81
N VAL A 793 28.01 -1.60 23.28
CA VAL A 793 27.65 -1.57 24.71
C VAL A 793 27.00 -2.87 25.12
N ALA A 794 27.16 -3.26 26.41
CA ALA A 794 26.41 -4.39 26.94
C ALA A 794 24.93 -3.99 27.11
N MET A 795 24.01 -4.84 26.67
CA MET A 795 22.58 -4.57 26.75
C MET A 795 21.79 -5.87 27.00
N PRO A 796 20.97 -5.91 28.08
CA PRO A 796 20.03 -6.99 28.25
C PRO A 796 18.90 -6.85 27.24
N VAL A 797 18.62 -7.92 26.47
CA VAL A 797 17.60 -7.94 25.42
C VAL A 797 16.78 -9.21 25.47
N GLN A 798 15.56 -9.13 24.96
CA GLN A 798 14.74 -10.26 24.61
C GLN A 798 14.79 -10.48 23.09
N ILE A 799 15.22 -11.67 22.69
CA ILE A 799 15.21 -12.09 21.28
C ILE A 799 13.96 -12.92 21.06
N ARG A 800 13.16 -12.56 20.06
CA ARG A 800 11.95 -13.29 19.67
C ARG A 800 12.03 -13.68 18.19
N ILE A 801 11.66 -14.91 17.88
CA ILE A 801 11.34 -15.31 16.51
C ILE A 801 9.83 -15.58 16.45
N VAL A 802 9.19 -14.98 15.48
CA VAL A 802 7.80 -15.26 15.16
C VAL A 802 7.70 -15.73 13.71
N ARG A 803 6.80 -16.66 13.44
CA ARG A 803 6.37 -17.01 12.09
C ARG A 803 5.28 -16.04 11.66
N GLN A 804 5.35 -15.53 10.45
CA GLN A 804 4.38 -14.60 9.91
C GLN A 804 3.45 -15.31 8.92
N GLU A 805 2.18 -15.37 9.27
CA GLU A 805 1.14 -15.94 8.42
C GLU A 805 0.32 -14.80 7.77
N PRO A 806 0.07 -14.87 6.46
CA PRO A 806 -0.71 -13.84 5.79
C PRO A 806 -2.19 -13.94 6.15
N ASP A 807 -2.79 -12.81 6.44
CA ASP A 807 -4.24 -12.65 6.58
C ASP A 807 -4.70 -11.49 5.68
N TRP A 808 -5.86 -11.62 5.04
CA TRP A 808 -6.34 -10.60 4.12
C TRP A 808 -7.51 -9.84 4.75
N ARG A 809 -7.36 -8.52 4.85
CA ARG A 809 -8.44 -7.62 5.29
C ARG A 809 -8.89 -6.75 4.13
N LEU A 810 -10.20 -6.56 4.02
CA LEU A 810 -10.75 -5.59 3.09
C LEU A 810 -10.54 -4.19 3.71
N ALA A 811 -9.65 -3.41 3.13
CA ALA A 811 -9.41 -2.02 3.52
C ALA A 811 -9.98 -1.07 2.46
N VAL A 812 -10.61 0.00 2.91
CA VAL A 812 -11.04 1.08 2.01
C VAL A 812 -9.97 2.16 2.06
N LYS A 813 -9.23 2.33 0.96
CA LYS A 813 -8.20 3.35 0.83
C LYS A 813 -8.50 4.18 -0.42
N ASP A 814 -8.53 5.48 -0.28
CA ASP A 814 -8.88 6.42 -1.36
C ASP A 814 -10.25 6.13 -2.00
N GLY A 815 -11.23 5.70 -1.20
CA GLY A 815 -12.59 5.37 -1.66
C GLY A 815 -12.71 4.06 -2.45
N GLN A 816 -11.63 3.24 -2.53
CA GLN A 816 -11.64 1.94 -3.17
C GLN A 816 -11.42 0.82 -2.15
N ALA A 817 -12.30 -0.16 -2.19
CA ALA A 817 -12.11 -1.38 -1.39
C ALA A 817 -11.00 -2.24 -2.01
N ARG A 818 -9.94 -2.48 -1.25
CA ARG A 818 -8.83 -3.36 -1.64
C ARG A 818 -8.55 -4.35 -0.52
N TYR A 819 -8.17 -5.57 -0.90
CA TYR A 819 -7.64 -6.50 0.08
C TYR A 819 -6.21 -6.10 0.41
N GLU A 820 -5.94 -5.88 1.70
CA GLU A 820 -4.59 -5.69 2.22
C GLU A 820 -4.15 -6.94 2.94
N THR A 821 -2.93 -7.39 2.67
CA THR A 821 -2.31 -8.49 3.43
C THR A 821 -1.86 -7.96 4.77
N VAL A 822 -2.40 -8.53 5.84
CA VAL A 822 -1.98 -8.28 7.21
C VAL A 822 -1.27 -9.52 7.71
N TRP A 823 -0.02 -9.36 8.16
CA TRP A 823 0.76 -10.48 8.67
C TRP A 823 0.40 -10.75 10.12
N ARG A 824 0.11 -12.01 10.43
CA ARG A 824 -0.15 -12.49 11.79
C ARG A 824 1.09 -13.18 12.33
N ASP A 825 1.54 -12.75 13.50
CA ASP A 825 2.71 -13.30 14.18
C ASP A 825 2.33 -14.51 15.02
N GLU A 826 3.02 -15.63 14.80
CA GLU A 826 2.96 -16.83 15.65
C GLU A 826 4.28 -17.04 16.36
N PRO A 827 4.31 -17.05 17.71
CA PRO A 827 5.55 -17.21 18.45
C PRO A 827 6.22 -18.56 18.18
N VAL A 828 7.51 -18.53 17.85
CA VAL A 828 8.33 -19.73 17.63
C VAL A 828 9.34 -19.93 18.76
N ASP A 829 10.00 -18.85 19.18
CA ASP A 829 11.00 -18.89 20.28
C ASP A 829 11.12 -17.50 20.92
N SER A 830 11.50 -17.49 22.20
CA SER A 830 11.82 -16.26 22.92
C SER A 830 12.92 -16.54 23.94
N ARG A 831 13.94 -15.65 23.99
CA ARG A 831 15.09 -15.79 24.89
C ARG A 831 15.52 -14.46 25.45
N ASP A 832 15.80 -14.42 26.73
CA ASP A 832 16.42 -13.27 27.40
C ASP A 832 17.93 -13.48 27.44
N VAL A 833 18.70 -12.53 26.91
CA VAL A 833 20.15 -12.58 26.83
C VAL A 833 20.75 -11.19 27.11
N THR A 834 22.06 -11.15 27.41
CA THR A 834 22.80 -9.89 27.45
C THR A 834 23.78 -9.83 26.29
N LEU A 835 23.61 -8.83 25.42
CA LEU A 835 24.55 -8.55 24.35
C LEU A 835 25.88 -8.08 24.91
N PRO A 836 27.03 -8.57 24.40
CA PRO A 836 28.35 -8.20 24.90
C PRO A 836 28.80 -6.82 24.37
N ALA A 837 29.49 -6.06 25.22
CA ALA A 837 30.10 -4.78 24.84
C ALA A 837 31.34 -4.95 23.95
N ASP A 838 32.06 -6.04 24.09
CA ASP A 838 33.36 -6.32 23.43
C ASP A 838 33.40 -7.75 22.89
N GLY A 839 34.50 -8.12 22.24
CA GLY A 839 34.67 -9.44 21.65
C GLY A 839 33.74 -9.72 20.46
N ALA A 840 33.36 -10.99 20.28
CA ALA A 840 32.45 -11.39 19.20
C ALA A 840 31.03 -10.89 19.41
N PRO A 841 30.27 -10.57 18.35
CA PRO A 841 28.83 -10.33 18.44
C PRO A 841 28.10 -11.50 19.07
N TYR A 842 26.94 -11.25 19.69
CA TYR A 842 26.08 -12.34 20.10
C TYR A 842 25.55 -13.05 18.87
N VAL A 843 25.74 -14.37 18.80
CA VAL A 843 25.25 -15.18 17.68
C VAL A 843 23.99 -15.93 18.12
N PHE A 844 22.91 -15.66 17.42
CA PHE A 844 21.66 -16.41 17.53
C PHE A 844 21.50 -17.28 16.29
N SER A 845 21.26 -18.57 16.46
CA SER A 845 20.97 -19.43 15.31
C SER A 845 19.96 -20.51 15.67
N ARG A 846 19.07 -20.81 14.73
CA ARG A 846 18.03 -21.83 14.88
C ARG A 846 17.66 -22.48 13.56
N PRO A 847 17.47 -23.81 13.48
CA PRO A 847 16.79 -24.42 12.35
C PRO A 847 15.32 -24.04 12.36
N LEU A 848 14.80 -23.65 11.21
CA LEU A 848 13.41 -23.22 11.05
C LEU A 848 12.77 -23.96 9.90
N PRO A 849 11.54 -24.49 10.07
CA PRO A 849 10.79 -25.07 8.97
C PRO A 849 10.45 -23.97 7.94
N PHE A 850 9.95 -24.39 6.80
CA PHE A 850 9.52 -23.50 5.73
C PHE A 850 8.54 -22.40 6.22
N GLY A 851 8.78 -21.13 5.85
CA GLY A 851 7.90 -20.03 6.18
C GLY A 851 8.57 -18.67 6.12
N ARG A 852 7.75 -17.62 6.26
CA ARG A 852 8.19 -16.24 6.51
C ARG A 852 8.34 -16.03 8.01
N TYR A 853 9.44 -15.41 8.40
CA TYR A 853 9.77 -15.19 9.79
C TYR A 853 10.17 -13.75 10.04
N ARG A 854 9.96 -13.31 11.28
CA ARG A 854 10.51 -12.06 11.79
C ARG A 854 11.33 -12.38 13.05
N LEU A 855 12.60 -12.00 13.02
CA LEU A 855 13.44 -11.91 14.21
C LEU A 855 13.29 -10.52 14.79
N GLN A 856 12.90 -10.43 16.03
CA GLN A 856 12.74 -9.19 16.78
C GLN A 856 13.64 -9.23 18.02
N VAL A 857 14.36 -8.13 18.25
CA VAL A 857 15.24 -7.97 19.40
C VAL A 857 14.83 -6.70 20.13
N LEU A 858 14.40 -6.86 21.37
CA LEU A 858 13.86 -5.78 22.19
C LEU A 858 14.75 -5.61 23.43
N GLN A 859 15.02 -4.37 23.82
CA GLN A 859 15.70 -4.10 25.09
C GLN A 859 14.83 -4.61 26.25
N ALA A 860 15.45 -5.38 27.17
CA ALA A 860 14.77 -5.83 28.37
C ALA A 860 14.48 -4.65 29.31
N SER A 861 13.49 -4.80 30.20
CA SER A 861 13.14 -3.81 31.24
C SER A 861 12.50 -2.52 30.72
N GLY A 862 11.76 -2.56 29.59
CA GLY A 862 11.00 -1.43 29.06
C GLY A 862 11.85 -0.33 28.42
N GLY A 863 13.10 -0.61 28.05
CA GLY A 863 13.90 0.31 27.24
C GLY A 863 13.38 0.41 25.81
N MET A 864 13.65 1.55 25.14
CA MET A 864 13.09 1.85 23.82
C MET A 864 13.85 1.19 22.64
N ALA A 865 15.04 0.64 22.87
CA ALA A 865 15.82 0.06 21.78
C ALA A 865 15.17 -1.25 21.26
N ALA A 866 14.80 -1.23 19.99
CA ALA A 866 14.15 -2.34 19.30
C ALA A 866 14.70 -2.45 17.88
N SER A 867 14.85 -3.68 17.40
CA SER A 867 15.21 -3.93 16.00
C SER A 867 14.55 -5.21 15.52
N SER A 868 14.21 -5.28 14.25
CA SER A 868 13.69 -6.49 13.64
C SER A 868 14.20 -6.66 12.21
N VAL A 869 14.24 -7.91 11.77
CA VAL A 869 14.48 -8.28 10.37
C VAL A 869 13.44 -9.32 9.95
N ILE A 870 13.00 -9.21 8.71
CA ILE A 870 12.06 -10.15 8.09
C ILE A 870 12.88 -11.01 7.13
N PHE A 871 12.74 -12.33 7.23
CA PHE A 871 13.47 -13.28 6.40
C PHE A 871 12.62 -14.52 6.08
N TYR A 872 13.10 -15.35 5.17
CA TYR A 872 12.42 -16.57 4.75
C TYR A 872 13.27 -17.80 5.05
N SER A 873 12.63 -18.85 5.56
CA SER A 873 13.21 -20.19 5.66
C SER A 873 12.59 -21.06 4.58
N GLY A 874 13.46 -21.66 3.75
CA GLY A 874 13.03 -22.36 2.55
C GLY A 874 12.84 -21.42 1.35
N TRP A 875 12.45 -22.03 0.22
CA TRP A 875 12.14 -21.24 -0.97
C TRP A 875 10.78 -20.54 -0.77
N ALA A 876 10.80 -19.25 -0.87
CA ALA A 876 9.57 -18.46 -0.90
C ALA A 876 8.88 -18.71 -2.25
N VAL A 877 7.92 -19.62 -2.27
CA VAL A 877 6.87 -19.58 -3.29
C VAL A 877 5.73 -18.84 -2.65
N GLY A 878 5.59 -17.67 -2.98
CA GLY A 878 4.41 -17.04 -2.56
C GLY A 878 4.47 -15.57 -2.84
N ASP A 879 3.43 -14.99 -2.78
CA ASP A 879 2.98 -13.65 -3.01
C ASP A 879 3.94 -12.49 -2.64
N ASN A 880 5.24 -12.78 -2.51
CA ASN A 880 6.25 -11.75 -2.42
C ASN A 880 7.18 -11.82 -3.64
N PRO A 881 7.01 -10.89 -4.60
CA PRO A 881 7.86 -10.80 -5.78
C PRO A 881 9.33 -10.48 -5.44
N ASP A 882 9.65 -10.19 -4.19
CA ASP A 882 10.94 -9.63 -3.83
C ASP A 882 12.07 -10.65 -3.58
N VAL A 883 11.78 -11.97 -3.51
CA VAL A 883 12.86 -12.98 -3.38
C VAL A 883 12.59 -14.22 -4.24
N PRO A 884 12.66 -14.12 -5.56
CA PRO A 884 12.66 -15.32 -6.39
C PRO A 884 14.05 -15.98 -6.39
N ALA A 885 14.09 -17.30 -6.58
CA ALA A 885 15.32 -18.03 -6.77
C ALA A 885 16.14 -17.42 -7.93
N ARG A 886 17.30 -16.86 -7.62
CA ARG A 886 18.13 -16.09 -8.55
C ARG A 886 19.29 -16.94 -9.04
N VAL A 887 19.57 -16.83 -10.33
CA VAL A 887 20.79 -17.36 -10.96
C VAL A 887 21.72 -16.19 -11.22
N SER A 888 22.99 -16.30 -10.80
CA SER A 888 24.03 -15.36 -11.20
C SER A 888 24.53 -15.74 -12.61
N VAL A 889 24.44 -14.80 -13.53
CA VAL A 889 24.85 -15.00 -14.92
C VAL A 889 25.86 -13.91 -15.28
N ARG A 890 27.06 -14.31 -15.73
CA ARG A 890 28.15 -13.37 -16.08
C ARG A 890 28.79 -13.76 -17.39
N ALA A 891 29.01 -12.79 -18.25
CA ALA A 891 29.81 -12.97 -19.45
C ALA A 891 31.30 -12.76 -19.16
N ASP A 892 32.18 -13.48 -19.84
CA ASP A 892 33.64 -13.42 -19.67
C ASP A 892 34.27 -12.13 -20.23
N HIS A 893 33.58 -11.42 -21.14
CA HIS A 893 34.00 -10.14 -21.68
C HIS A 893 32.91 -9.07 -21.61
N LYS A 894 33.30 -7.78 -21.67
CA LYS A 894 32.35 -6.65 -21.66
C LYS A 894 31.67 -6.46 -23.00
N THR A 895 32.37 -6.72 -24.11
CA THR A 895 31.89 -6.59 -25.48
C THR A 895 32.47 -7.68 -26.35
N TYR A 896 31.74 -8.05 -27.38
CA TYR A 896 32.08 -9.11 -28.32
C TYR A 896 31.95 -8.63 -29.76
N LYS A 897 32.61 -9.33 -30.67
CA LYS A 897 32.46 -9.14 -32.12
C LYS A 897 31.64 -10.30 -32.70
N PRO A 898 30.91 -10.06 -33.78
CA PRO A 898 30.29 -11.16 -34.51
C PRO A 898 31.34 -12.21 -34.93
N GLY A 899 31.08 -13.47 -34.60
CA GLY A 899 31.99 -14.59 -34.79
C GLY A 899 32.78 -15.01 -33.54
N ASP A 900 32.79 -14.19 -32.47
CA ASP A 900 33.34 -14.58 -31.19
C ASP A 900 32.46 -15.63 -30.49
N ILE A 901 33.02 -16.27 -29.50
CA ILE A 901 32.30 -17.17 -28.60
C ILE A 901 32.23 -16.50 -27.23
N ALA A 902 31.02 -16.15 -26.79
CA ALA A 902 30.82 -15.68 -25.43
C ALA A 902 30.76 -16.87 -24.46
N THR A 903 31.62 -16.85 -23.44
CA THR A 903 31.55 -17.82 -22.34
C THR A 903 30.72 -17.22 -21.22
N ILE A 904 29.57 -17.82 -20.95
CA ILE A 904 28.64 -17.40 -19.91
C ILE A 904 28.84 -18.28 -18.68
N HIS A 905 29.34 -17.68 -17.62
CA HIS A 905 29.48 -18.33 -16.33
C HIS A 905 28.16 -18.22 -15.54
N VAL A 906 27.66 -19.37 -15.07
CA VAL A 906 26.36 -19.51 -14.38
C VAL A 906 26.58 -20.08 -12.98
N GLU A 907 26.06 -19.39 -11.98
CA GLU A 907 25.97 -19.88 -10.61
C GLU A 907 24.50 -19.94 -10.19
N ALA A 908 23.97 -21.13 -10.02
CA ALA A 908 22.59 -21.41 -9.66
C ALA A 908 22.48 -21.88 -8.21
N PRO A 909 21.33 -21.67 -7.53
CA PRO A 909 21.13 -22.08 -6.16
C PRO A 909 21.08 -23.62 -5.99
N TYR A 910 20.92 -24.37 -7.08
CA TYR A 910 20.88 -25.83 -7.10
C TYR A 910 21.27 -26.37 -8.47
N ALA A 911 21.69 -27.62 -8.52
CA ALA A 911 21.91 -28.36 -9.75
C ALA A 911 20.56 -28.87 -10.32
N GLY A 912 20.45 -28.98 -11.65
CA GLY A 912 19.27 -29.51 -12.31
C GLY A 912 19.28 -29.28 -13.82
N PRO A 913 18.24 -29.73 -14.55
CA PRO A 913 18.07 -29.34 -15.94
C PRO A 913 18.01 -27.82 -16.11
N ALA A 914 18.56 -27.30 -17.21
CA ALA A 914 18.58 -25.88 -17.45
C ALA A 914 18.24 -25.55 -18.90
N THR A 915 17.63 -24.38 -19.12
CA THR A 915 17.46 -23.76 -20.43
C THR A 915 18.24 -22.47 -20.46
N VAL A 916 19.09 -22.33 -21.48
CA VAL A 916 19.78 -21.08 -21.79
C VAL A 916 19.15 -20.46 -23.03
N LEU A 917 18.77 -19.21 -22.92
CA LEU A 917 18.06 -18.46 -23.94
C LEU A 917 18.94 -17.31 -24.42
N VAL A 918 19.05 -17.15 -25.72
CA VAL A 918 19.59 -15.91 -26.31
C VAL A 918 18.38 -15.14 -26.86
N MET A 919 18.20 -13.93 -26.37
CA MET A 919 17.00 -13.12 -26.63
C MET A 919 17.38 -11.72 -27.09
N THR A 920 16.74 -11.30 -28.14
CA THR A 920 16.68 -9.92 -28.58
C THR A 920 15.24 -9.42 -28.40
N ASP A 921 14.60 -8.91 -29.43
CA ASP A 921 13.15 -8.74 -29.57
C ASP A 921 12.39 -10.08 -29.69
N ARG A 922 13.11 -11.18 -29.80
CA ARG A 922 12.63 -12.55 -29.98
C ARG A 922 13.61 -13.54 -29.37
N VAL A 923 13.19 -14.78 -29.17
CA VAL A 923 14.09 -15.86 -28.83
C VAL A 923 14.92 -16.24 -30.06
N LYS A 924 16.20 -15.90 -30.06
CA LYS A 924 17.15 -16.23 -31.17
C LYS A 924 17.66 -17.64 -31.06
N ARG A 925 17.87 -18.12 -29.84
CA ARG A 925 18.41 -19.47 -29.62
C ARG A 925 17.95 -19.99 -28.26
N LEU A 926 17.62 -21.26 -28.23
CA LEU A 926 17.34 -22.02 -27.02
C LEU A 926 18.35 -23.17 -26.94
N ILE A 927 19.00 -23.32 -25.78
CA ILE A 927 19.95 -24.42 -25.54
C ILE A 927 19.45 -25.15 -24.30
N ASP A 928 19.13 -26.42 -24.46
CA ASP A 928 18.68 -27.26 -23.36
C ASP A 928 19.84 -28.06 -22.78
N LEU A 929 19.98 -28.02 -21.47
CA LEU A 929 20.97 -28.74 -20.70
C LEU A 929 20.22 -29.72 -19.78
N PRO A 930 20.17 -31.03 -20.10
CA PRO A 930 19.36 -31.99 -19.35
C PRO A 930 19.87 -32.24 -17.93
N ALA A 931 21.13 -31.88 -17.64
CA ALA A 931 21.73 -31.95 -16.29
C ALA A 931 22.85 -30.93 -16.19
N ALA A 932 22.61 -29.86 -15.48
CA ALA A 932 23.61 -28.85 -15.16
C ALA A 932 24.02 -28.93 -13.69
N SER A 933 25.31 -28.72 -13.39
CA SER A 933 25.77 -28.50 -12.01
C SER A 933 25.26 -27.15 -11.49
N ALA A 934 25.41 -26.89 -10.20
CA ALA A 934 25.06 -25.58 -9.64
C ALA A 934 25.98 -24.46 -10.17
N SER A 935 27.20 -24.81 -10.61
CA SER A 935 28.10 -23.88 -11.29
C SER A 935 28.53 -24.52 -12.61
N PHE A 936 28.36 -23.80 -13.73
CA PHE A 936 28.68 -24.28 -15.08
C PHE A 936 28.93 -23.14 -16.07
N ASP A 937 29.60 -23.45 -17.16
CA ASP A 937 29.85 -22.52 -18.25
C ASP A 937 29.08 -22.94 -19.52
N VAL A 938 28.59 -21.94 -20.25
CA VAL A 938 27.94 -22.14 -21.53
C VAL A 938 28.63 -21.30 -22.60
N SER A 939 29.02 -21.92 -23.70
CA SER A 939 29.60 -21.25 -24.84
C SER A 939 28.52 -20.88 -25.88
N ILE A 940 28.42 -19.60 -26.18
CA ILE A 940 27.38 -19.06 -27.08
C ILE A 940 28.08 -18.35 -28.26
N PRO A 941 27.90 -18.81 -29.51
CA PRO A 941 28.38 -18.09 -30.67
C PRO A 941 27.67 -16.73 -30.81
N VAL A 942 28.43 -15.66 -30.89
CA VAL A 942 27.91 -14.31 -31.11
C VAL A 942 27.69 -14.05 -32.59
N THR A 943 26.49 -13.57 -32.94
CA THR A 943 26.12 -13.31 -34.33
C THR A 943 25.77 -11.84 -34.57
N ALA A 944 25.92 -11.39 -35.83
CA ALA A 944 25.72 -9.98 -36.18
C ALA A 944 24.24 -9.52 -36.06
N ASP A 945 23.30 -10.44 -36.09
CA ASP A 945 21.86 -10.22 -36.00
C ASP A 945 21.38 -9.95 -34.56
N TRP A 946 22.28 -9.84 -33.59
CA TRP A 946 21.96 -9.39 -32.24
C TRP A 946 21.83 -7.86 -32.14
N GLY A 947 22.11 -7.11 -33.22
CA GLY A 947 22.08 -5.66 -33.19
C GLY A 947 23.12 -5.06 -32.23
N PRO A 948 22.71 -4.32 -31.16
CA PRO A 948 23.65 -3.79 -30.15
C PRO A 948 24.09 -4.86 -29.15
N GLY A 949 23.40 -5.99 -29.09
CA GLY A 949 23.63 -7.07 -28.16
C GLY A 949 22.41 -7.96 -27.97
N ALA A 950 22.52 -8.95 -27.09
CA ALA A 950 21.45 -9.84 -26.73
C ALA A 950 21.43 -10.10 -25.21
N TYR A 951 20.26 -10.34 -24.67
CA TYR A 951 20.14 -10.89 -23.32
C TYR A 951 20.38 -12.41 -23.37
N VAL A 952 21.22 -12.89 -22.47
CA VAL A 952 21.35 -14.31 -22.19
C VAL A 952 20.63 -14.61 -20.90
N GLY A 953 19.48 -15.29 -21.00
CA GLY A 953 18.67 -15.75 -19.87
C GLY A 953 19.00 -17.20 -19.54
N VAL A 954 19.06 -17.52 -18.26
CA VAL A 954 19.29 -18.89 -17.77
C VAL A 954 18.19 -19.25 -16.79
N HIS A 955 17.48 -20.33 -17.10
CA HIS A 955 16.48 -20.93 -16.25
C HIS A 955 17.01 -22.28 -15.77
N VAL A 956 17.18 -22.46 -14.46
CA VAL A 956 17.55 -23.74 -13.87
C VAL A 956 16.35 -24.31 -13.14
N PHE A 957 16.03 -25.57 -13.40
CA PHE A 957 14.88 -26.25 -12.87
C PHE A 957 15.29 -27.24 -11.79
N ARG A 958 14.60 -27.21 -10.68
CA ARG A 958 14.69 -28.26 -9.65
C ARG A 958 13.51 -29.19 -9.82
N PRO A 959 13.73 -30.47 -10.19
CA PRO A 959 12.66 -31.46 -10.26
C PRO A 959 11.98 -31.66 -8.90
N GLY A 960 10.70 -32.00 -8.91
CA GLY A 960 9.98 -32.40 -7.71
C GLY A 960 10.53 -33.71 -7.15
N GLY A 961 10.82 -33.77 -5.85
CA GLY A 961 11.26 -35.00 -5.19
C GLY A 961 10.13 -36.05 -5.14
N ALA A 962 10.43 -37.31 -5.48
CA ALA A 962 9.49 -38.43 -5.39
C ALA A 962 8.99 -38.67 -3.94
N ASP A 963 9.73 -38.19 -2.95
CA ASP A 963 9.38 -38.25 -1.52
C ASP A 963 8.34 -37.16 -1.11
N GLY A 964 7.96 -36.27 -2.01
CA GLY A 964 7.02 -35.18 -1.78
C GLY A 964 7.57 -34.05 -0.87
N LYS A 965 8.82 -34.15 -0.41
CA LYS A 965 9.44 -33.17 0.48
C LYS A 965 10.08 -32.01 -0.28
N THR A 966 10.50 -32.28 -1.53
CA THR A 966 11.11 -31.26 -2.39
C THR A 966 10.09 -30.84 -3.45
N ALA A 967 9.66 -29.59 -3.39
CA ALA A 967 8.80 -29.06 -4.44
C ALA A 967 9.61 -28.73 -5.71
N PRO A 968 9.00 -28.85 -6.90
CA PRO A 968 9.62 -28.34 -8.11
C PRO A 968 9.88 -26.84 -7.97
N GLY A 969 11.00 -26.38 -8.52
CA GLY A 969 11.38 -25.00 -8.46
C GLY A 969 12.02 -24.51 -9.75
N ARG A 970 12.03 -23.20 -9.97
CA ARG A 970 12.69 -22.55 -11.09
C ARG A 970 13.50 -21.38 -10.57
N ALA A 971 14.80 -21.32 -10.88
CA ALA A 971 15.65 -20.18 -10.66
C ALA A 971 15.94 -19.50 -12.01
N ILE A 972 15.94 -18.17 -12.02
CA ILE A 972 16.11 -17.37 -13.25
C ILE A 972 17.19 -16.33 -13.03
N GLY A 973 18.05 -16.16 -14.02
CA GLY A 973 18.99 -15.05 -14.10
C GLY A 973 19.22 -14.65 -15.55
N LEU A 974 19.69 -13.43 -15.77
CA LEU A 974 20.04 -12.98 -17.10
C LEU A 974 21.18 -11.95 -17.06
N THR A 975 21.87 -11.83 -18.19
CA THR A 975 22.93 -10.86 -18.40
C THR A 975 22.85 -10.29 -19.81
N TRP A 976 23.29 -9.05 -19.95
CA TRP A 976 23.42 -8.42 -21.28
C TRP A 976 24.78 -8.74 -21.87
N VAL A 977 24.79 -9.27 -23.10
CA VAL A 977 25.99 -9.53 -23.90
C VAL A 977 26.05 -8.49 -25.01
N ALA A 978 26.89 -7.47 -24.80
CA ALA A 978 27.00 -6.35 -25.72
C ALA A 978 27.89 -6.67 -26.92
N LEU A 979 27.49 -6.22 -28.12
CA LEU A 979 28.39 -6.18 -29.28
C LEU A 979 29.24 -4.93 -29.26
N ASP A 980 30.51 -5.05 -29.77
CA ASP A 980 31.44 -3.94 -29.92
C ASP A 980 30.81 -2.85 -30.79
N PRO A 981 30.58 -1.64 -30.28
CA PRO A 981 29.96 -0.55 -31.04
C PRO A 981 30.95 0.09 -32.01
N ALA A 982 32.27 -0.15 -31.89
CA ALA A 982 33.29 0.53 -32.66
C ALA A 982 33.07 0.47 -34.19
N PRO A 983 32.61 -0.65 -34.79
CA PRO A 983 32.37 -0.68 -36.24
C PRO A 983 31.20 0.20 -36.69
N ARG A 984 30.31 0.57 -35.76
CA ARG A 984 29.14 1.41 -36.02
C ARG A 984 29.28 2.83 -35.45
N THR A 985 30.39 3.12 -34.78
CA THR A 985 30.67 4.43 -34.20
C THR A 985 31.25 5.35 -35.25
N LEU A 986 30.60 6.48 -35.50
CA LEU A 986 31.13 7.54 -36.32
C LEU A 986 32.04 8.40 -35.43
N PRO A 987 33.37 8.44 -35.68
CA PRO A 987 34.27 9.28 -34.90
C PRO A 987 34.05 10.74 -35.31
N LEU A 988 33.38 11.50 -34.49
CA LEU A 988 33.13 12.92 -34.68
C LEU A 988 33.97 13.72 -33.67
N SER A 989 34.70 14.71 -34.17
CA SER A 989 35.36 15.69 -33.33
C SER A 989 34.95 17.13 -33.74
N ILE A 990 34.74 17.96 -32.73
CA ILE A 990 34.42 19.38 -32.95
C ILE A 990 35.59 20.20 -32.42
N THR A 991 36.23 20.99 -33.33
CA THR A 991 37.26 21.93 -32.95
C THR A 991 36.67 23.34 -32.95
N THR A 992 36.82 24.01 -31.79
CA THR A 992 36.32 25.37 -31.58
C THR A 992 37.15 26.07 -30.50
N ASP A 993 37.10 27.39 -30.43
CA ASP A 993 37.66 28.12 -29.30
C ASP A 993 36.91 27.79 -28.02
N THR A 994 37.63 27.76 -26.90
CA THR A 994 37.04 27.40 -25.57
C THR A 994 36.09 28.48 -25.04
N ILE A 995 36.22 29.72 -25.46
CA ILE A 995 35.45 30.88 -25.00
C ILE A 995 35.16 31.81 -26.16
N TYR A 996 33.87 32.11 -26.34
CA TYR A 996 33.43 33.17 -27.26
C TYR A 996 32.82 34.34 -26.49
N ARG A 997 33.05 35.56 -26.96
CA ARG A 997 32.35 36.74 -26.45
C ARG A 997 30.93 36.81 -27.02
N PRO A 998 29.95 37.27 -26.25
CA PRO A 998 28.61 37.49 -26.77
C PRO A 998 28.62 38.38 -28.03
N ARG A 999 27.78 38.06 -29.02
CA ARG A 999 27.64 38.79 -30.30
C ARG A 999 28.85 38.72 -31.22
N THR A 1000 29.75 37.76 -31.02
CA THR A 1000 30.81 37.45 -32.01
C THR A 1000 30.43 36.22 -32.83
N THR A 1001 31.01 36.10 -34.02
CA THR A 1001 30.83 34.89 -34.83
C THR A 1001 31.67 33.75 -34.24
N ALA A 1002 31.02 32.63 -33.96
CA ALA A 1002 31.69 31.39 -33.53
C ALA A 1002 31.88 30.49 -34.76
N THR A 1003 33.08 29.94 -34.92
CA THR A 1003 33.39 28.98 -35.97
C THR A 1003 33.64 27.62 -35.38
N PHE A 1004 32.95 26.62 -35.89
CA PHE A 1004 33.12 25.24 -35.49
C PHE A 1004 33.59 24.42 -36.67
N ALA A 1005 34.72 23.70 -36.50
CA ALA A 1005 35.15 22.70 -37.46
C ALA A 1005 34.74 21.32 -36.98
N VAL A 1006 34.00 20.62 -37.83
CA VAL A 1006 33.55 19.24 -37.56
C VAL A 1006 34.37 18.30 -38.43
N HIS A 1007 35.05 17.35 -37.81
CA HIS A 1007 35.88 16.37 -38.45
C HIS A 1007 35.41 14.95 -38.24
#